data_7d088dee97f6a807bb8e383bc8920f59
#
_entry.id   7d088dee97f6a807bb8e383bc8920f59
#
_cell.length_a   1.000
_cell.length_b   1.000
_cell.length_c   1.000
_cell.angle_alpha   90.00
_cell.angle_beta   90.00
_cell.angle_gamma   90.00
#
_symmetry.space_group_name_H-M   'P 1'
#
loop_
_entity.id
_entity.type
_entity.pdbx_description
1 polymer ?
#
loop_
_entity_poly.entity_id
_entity_poly.type
_entity_poly.pdbx_seq_one_letter_code
_entity_poly.pdbx_strand_id
1 'polypeptide(L)'
;EQHAMGILRLQERQRVRLFMRRGAFGRLASLLVYVPRDVYTTELRVKLGAIFTEAFDAASVEFTPMLTDSALARIHYIVRANDKLPAQVELAALEARVAEACKRWVDGVNAVLLVAHNGRNASGLEAVVAAFPTAYREHFDADTAASDAAVLCGLSEQHPLALKLYERQGQVRLKTYATQKITLSDAMPVMESMGARVLDEHPYHLAAPGYWIHDWGLQFAQPLDVDRLKFRFEELFHAVWRQEVESDALNRLVLSTELDARAISVLRAYVRYFKQLGFAFSQSYIEDTLNKNPAIAQGLAELFATRFDPAKADARAERINAKVQVLEAQLAEVASLEEDRVLRQFLSTLQATLRTNAYQRGKECMSFKLSPRDIPNVPEPKPLFEIWVYSPRVEGVHLRGGKVARGGLRWSDRREDFRTEILGLVKAQMVKNTVIVPVGSKGGFVLKKAPLASDREAFLAEGVTCYKTFLSGLLDITDNMVQGAVVPPTDVVRHDEDDPYLVVAADKGTATFSDIANSVSAAYGFWLGDAFASGGSVGYDHKKMGITARGAWESVKRHFRGLGVDTQTQPFTVAGIGDMSGDVFGNGMLLSTQIKLVLAFDHRHVFIDPSPDVAASFAERERLFKLPRSSWDDYDKGLISEGGGVFPRSAKSIPLSPQARAAIGTEATAMAPNELLNAILKAPVDLLYNGGIGTYVKASYESHAQVGDK
;
A
#
# COMPACT_ATOMS: atom_id res chain seq x y z
N GLU A 1 -6.42 1.88 -79.28
CA GLU A 1 -5.44 3.04 -79.19
C GLU A 1 -5.44 3.69 -77.84
N GLN A 2 -6.60 4.12 -77.25
CA GLN A 2 -6.64 4.82 -75.97
C GLN A 2 -6.05 4.01 -74.81
N HIS A 3 -6.32 2.69 -74.70
CA HIS A 3 -5.74 1.85 -73.65
C HIS A 3 -4.24 1.65 -73.86
N ALA A 4 -3.75 1.47 -75.09
CA ALA A 4 -2.33 1.32 -75.38
C ALA A 4 -1.54 2.57 -75.00
N MET A 5 -2.08 3.77 -75.32
CA MET A 5 -1.49 5.03 -74.93
C MET A 5 -1.52 5.27 -73.38
N GLY A 6 -2.60 4.84 -72.73
CA GLY A 6 -2.71 4.87 -71.27
C GLY A 6 -1.67 4.01 -70.58
N ILE A 7 -1.42 2.81 -71.11
CA ILE A 7 -0.42 1.85 -70.60
C ILE A 7 1.00 2.40 -70.86
N LEU A 8 1.27 2.92 -72.06
CA LEU A 8 2.55 3.56 -72.41
C LEU A 8 2.90 4.74 -71.49
N ARG A 9 1.89 5.54 -71.05
CA ARG A 9 2.03 6.67 -70.15
C ARG A 9 2.21 6.28 -68.69
N LEU A 10 1.96 5.02 -68.31
CA LEU A 10 2.21 4.54 -66.93
C LEU A 10 3.74 4.51 -66.63
N GLN A 11 4.58 4.09 -67.59
CA GLN A 11 6.02 3.91 -67.44
C GLN A 11 6.40 3.32 -66.07
N GLU A 12 7.31 3.93 -65.33
CA GLU A 12 7.71 3.48 -63.97
C GLU A 12 6.93 4.15 -62.86
N ARG A 13 5.84 4.88 -63.14
CA ARG A 13 5.03 5.54 -62.13
C ARG A 13 4.23 4.50 -61.36
N GLN A 14 4.52 4.33 -60.10
CA GLN A 14 3.81 3.43 -59.19
C GLN A 14 2.38 3.95 -58.86
N ARG A 15 1.48 3.89 -59.84
CA ARG A 15 0.09 4.30 -59.70
C ARG A 15 -0.84 3.16 -60.06
N VAL A 16 -1.93 3.03 -59.30
CA VAL A 16 -3.03 2.12 -59.62
C VAL A 16 -3.72 2.64 -60.89
N ARG A 17 -3.95 1.77 -61.87
CA ARG A 17 -4.71 2.06 -63.06
C ARG A 17 -5.59 0.86 -63.43
N LEU A 18 -6.79 1.17 -63.90
CA LEU A 18 -7.76 0.21 -64.37
C LEU A 18 -8.15 0.50 -65.83
N PHE A 19 -7.99 -0.48 -66.69
CA PHE A 19 -8.45 -0.43 -68.08
C PHE A 19 -9.51 -1.50 -68.26
N MET A 20 -10.65 -1.14 -68.88
CA MET A 20 -11.79 -2.03 -69.09
C MET A 20 -12.10 -2.15 -70.57
N ARG A 21 -12.31 -3.39 -71.05
CA ARG A 21 -12.85 -3.69 -72.36
C ARG A 21 -14.07 -4.58 -72.22
N ARG A 22 -15.20 -4.17 -72.78
CA ARG A 22 -16.41 -4.97 -72.82
C ARG A 22 -16.40 -5.89 -74.02
N GLY A 23 -16.85 -7.15 -73.85
CA GLY A 23 -17.08 -8.08 -74.95
C GLY A 23 -18.26 -7.65 -75.83
N ALA A 24 -18.24 -8.04 -77.09
CA ALA A 24 -19.22 -7.65 -78.10
C ALA A 24 -20.67 -7.98 -77.70
N PHE A 25 -20.91 -9.03 -76.94
CA PHE A 25 -22.24 -9.49 -76.50
C PHE A 25 -22.68 -8.99 -75.15
N GLY A 26 -21.90 -8.09 -74.49
CA GLY A 26 -22.24 -7.47 -73.19
C GLY A 26 -22.30 -8.41 -72.02
N ARG A 27 -21.84 -9.66 -72.11
CA ARG A 27 -21.80 -10.64 -71.03
C ARG A 27 -20.41 -10.77 -70.36
N LEU A 28 -19.38 -10.12 -70.90
CA LEU A 28 -18.00 -10.29 -70.52
C LEU A 28 -17.34 -8.89 -70.41
N ALA A 29 -16.60 -8.64 -69.34
CA ALA A 29 -15.65 -7.54 -69.25
C ALA A 29 -14.25 -8.08 -68.99
N SER A 30 -13.28 -7.53 -69.70
CA SER A 30 -11.87 -7.77 -69.50
C SER A 30 -11.29 -6.52 -68.80
N LEU A 31 -10.80 -6.71 -67.57
CA LEU A 31 -10.21 -5.66 -66.76
C LEU A 31 -8.71 -5.88 -66.68
N LEU A 32 -7.93 -4.87 -67.02
CA LEU A 32 -6.48 -4.88 -66.85
C LEU A 32 -6.14 -3.93 -65.73
N VAL A 33 -5.69 -4.47 -64.61
CA VAL A 33 -5.36 -3.74 -63.40
C VAL A 33 -3.86 -3.66 -63.20
N TYR A 34 -3.36 -2.48 -63.08
CA TYR A 34 -1.96 -2.20 -62.70
C TYR A 34 -1.92 -1.74 -61.26
N VAL A 35 -1.13 -2.41 -60.42
CA VAL A 35 -0.92 -2.08 -59.00
C VAL A 35 0.59 -2.06 -58.73
N PRO A 36 1.08 -1.26 -57.76
CA PRO A 36 2.48 -1.32 -57.35
C PRO A 36 2.88 -2.73 -56.94
N ARG A 37 4.05 -3.22 -57.38
CA ARG A 37 4.47 -4.61 -57.20
C ARG A 37 4.62 -4.98 -55.71
N ASP A 38 5.07 -4.04 -54.90
CA ASP A 38 5.26 -4.19 -53.47
C ASP A 38 3.94 -4.30 -52.67
N VAL A 39 2.82 -3.89 -53.24
CA VAL A 39 1.49 -4.02 -52.67
C VAL A 39 0.77 -5.30 -53.10
N TYR A 40 1.22 -5.93 -54.18
CA TYR A 40 0.57 -7.13 -54.73
C TYR A 40 0.73 -8.33 -53.82
N THR A 41 -0.39 -8.81 -53.24
CA THR A 41 -0.50 -10.02 -52.43
C THR A 41 -1.65 -10.87 -52.93
N THR A 42 -1.71 -12.14 -52.50
CA THR A 42 -2.84 -13.02 -52.75
C THR A 42 -4.14 -12.44 -52.16
N GLU A 43 -4.10 -11.86 -51.00
CA GLU A 43 -5.21 -11.21 -50.32
C GLU A 43 -5.75 -10.02 -51.12
N LEU A 44 -4.86 -9.12 -51.58
CA LEU A 44 -5.24 -8.00 -52.43
C LEU A 44 -5.96 -8.50 -53.68
N ARG A 45 -5.43 -9.54 -54.32
CA ARG A 45 -6.03 -10.14 -55.51
C ARG A 45 -7.45 -10.63 -55.24
N VAL A 46 -7.70 -11.31 -54.10
CA VAL A 46 -9.03 -11.79 -53.69
C VAL A 46 -9.96 -10.62 -53.43
N LYS A 47 -9.47 -9.59 -52.72
CA LYS A 47 -10.22 -8.36 -52.43
C LYS A 47 -10.62 -7.60 -53.68
N LEU A 48 -9.72 -7.48 -54.65
CA LEU A 48 -10.03 -6.89 -55.95
C LEU A 48 -11.07 -7.73 -56.72
N GLY A 49 -10.97 -9.08 -56.69
CA GLY A 49 -11.97 -9.96 -57.23
C GLY A 49 -13.37 -9.72 -56.66
N ALA A 50 -13.51 -9.58 -55.34
CA ALA A 50 -14.75 -9.27 -54.66
C ALA A 50 -15.33 -7.90 -55.08
N ILE A 51 -14.49 -6.84 -55.20
CA ILE A 51 -14.87 -5.53 -55.70
C ILE A 51 -15.44 -5.62 -57.10
N PHE A 52 -14.84 -6.44 -57.99
CA PHE A 52 -15.33 -6.60 -59.35
C PHE A 52 -16.59 -7.47 -59.40
N THR A 53 -16.71 -8.50 -58.54
CA THR A 53 -17.95 -9.29 -58.46
C THR A 53 -19.13 -8.40 -58.10
N GLU A 54 -19.00 -7.55 -57.10
CA GLU A 54 -20.02 -6.58 -56.67
C GLU A 54 -20.33 -5.54 -57.76
N ALA A 55 -19.29 -4.90 -58.31
CA ALA A 55 -19.47 -3.79 -59.26
C ALA A 55 -20.10 -4.20 -60.57
N PHE A 56 -19.96 -5.47 -60.98
CA PHE A 56 -20.48 -6.00 -62.25
C PHE A 56 -21.64 -6.97 -62.07
N ASP A 57 -22.10 -7.25 -60.85
CA ASP A 57 -23.06 -8.31 -60.52
C ASP A 57 -22.64 -9.64 -61.23
N ALA A 58 -21.37 -10.03 -61.02
CA ALA A 58 -20.72 -11.06 -61.79
C ALA A 58 -21.04 -12.46 -61.32
N ALA A 59 -21.32 -13.38 -62.24
CA ALA A 59 -21.41 -14.80 -62.00
C ALA A 59 -20.07 -15.45 -61.66
N SER A 60 -19.01 -14.97 -62.30
CA SER A 60 -17.63 -15.42 -62.05
C SER A 60 -16.60 -14.35 -62.37
N VAL A 61 -15.52 -14.36 -61.62
CA VAL A 61 -14.34 -13.49 -61.85
C VAL A 61 -13.12 -14.40 -61.89
N GLU A 62 -12.52 -14.53 -63.07
CA GLU A 62 -11.27 -15.24 -63.31
C GLU A 62 -10.13 -14.23 -63.34
N PHE A 63 -8.92 -14.62 -62.95
CA PHE A 63 -7.76 -13.71 -62.96
C PHE A 63 -6.50 -14.42 -63.48
N THR A 64 -5.60 -13.63 -64.07
CA THR A 64 -4.27 -14.07 -64.47
C THR A 64 -3.27 -12.99 -64.11
N PRO A 65 -2.38 -13.22 -63.13
CA PRO A 65 -1.36 -12.27 -62.80
C PRO A 65 -0.18 -12.35 -63.78
N MET A 66 0.36 -11.23 -64.14
CA MET A 66 1.59 -11.08 -64.92
C MET A 66 2.58 -10.28 -64.16
N LEU A 67 3.55 -10.95 -63.57
CA LEU A 67 4.67 -10.34 -62.80
C LEU A 67 5.91 -10.31 -63.71
N THR A 68 6.41 -9.12 -64.02
CA THR A 68 7.65 -8.86 -64.77
C THR A 68 8.60 -8.11 -63.88
N ASP A 69 9.77 -7.74 -64.35
CA ASP A 69 10.73 -6.89 -63.64
C ASP A 69 10.27 -5.42 -63.50
N SER A 70 9.05 -5.10 -63.93
CA SER A 70 8.45 -3.77 -63.79
C SER A 70 8.10 -3.45 -62.31
N ALA A 71 8.16 -2.18 -61.94
CA ALA A 71 7.66 -1.67 -60.66
C ALA A 71 6.16 -1.87 -60.45
N LEU A 72 5.41 -2.27 -61.48
CA LEU A 72 3.99 -2.56 -61.49
C LEU A 72 3.71 -4.05 -61.72
N ALA A 73 2.86 -4.64 -60.86
CA ALA A 73 2.21 -5.93 -61.13
C ALA A 73 1.00 -5.66 -62.02
N ARG A 74 0.84 -6.49 -63.05
CA ARG A 74 -0.31 -6.46 -63.94
C ARG A 74 -1.21 -7.67 -63.70
N ILE A 75 -2.49 -7.42 -63.44
CA ILE A 75 -3.47 -8.48 -63.20
C ILE A 75 -4.57 -8.34 -64.24
N HIS A 76 -4.80 -9.40 -65.00
CA HIS A 76 -5.88 -9.48 -65.93
C HIS A 76 -7.06 -10.20 -65.28
N TYR A 77 -8.21 -9.49 -65.12
CA TYR A 77 -9.46 -10.08 -64.66
C TYR A 77 -10.42 -10.25 -65.81
N ILE A 78 -11.10 -11.39 -65.86
CA ILE A 78 -12.19 -11.67 -66.77
C ILE A 78 -13.46 -11.81 -65.92
N VAL A 79 -14.36 -10.84 -66.06
CA VAL A 79 -15.62 -10.78 -65.32
C VAL A 79 -16.74 -11.26 -66.23
N ARG A 80 -17.50 -12.26 -65.79
CA ARG A 80 -18.64 -12.84 -66.54
C ARG A 80 -19.93 -12.56 -65.74
N ALA A 81 -20.94 -11.97 -66.40
CA ALA A 81 -22.27 -11.80 -65.85
C ALA A 81 -23.16 -13.02 -66.15
N ASN A 82 -24.17 -13.22 -65.30
CA ASN A 82 -25.19 -14.24 -65.54
C ASN A 82 -26.01 -13.95 -66.79
N ASP A 83 -26.40 -12.70 -67.03
CA ASP A 83 -27.14 -12.30 -68.23
C ASP A 83 -26.39 -11.16 -68.94
N LYS A 84 -26.46 -9.92 -68.50
CA LYS A 84 -25.75 -8.78 -69.11
C LYS A 84 -25.07 -7.98 -68.02
N LEU A 85 -23.86 -7.51 -68.33
CA LEU A 85 -23.16 -6.54 -67.44
C LEU A 85 -23.96 -5.25 -67.32
N PRO A 86 -23.92 -4.59 -66.16
CA PRO A 86 -24.56 -3.28 -65.94
C PRO A 86 -24.23 -2.30 -67.06
N ALA A 87 -25.22 -1.59 -67.57
CA ALA A 87 -25.06 -0.71 -68.74
C ALA A 87 -24.02 0.39 -68.51
N GLN A 88 -23.97 0.94 -67.31
CA GLN A 88 -23.01 1.94 -66.92
C GLN A 88 -22.27 1.47 -65.67
N VAL A 89 -20.95 1.36 -65.79
CA VAL A 89 -20.02 1.20 -64.68
C VAL A 89 -19.10 2.40 -64.76
N GLU A 90 -19.10 3.22 -63.73
CA GLU A 90 -18.25 4.41 -63.66
C GLU A 90 -16.81 3.96 -63.39
N LEU A 91 -15.98 3.92 -64.44
CA LEU A 91 -14.62 3.40 -64.37
C LEU A 91 -13.73 4.19 -63.39
N ALA A 92 -13.95 5.49 -63.27
CA ALA A 92 -13.21 6.33 -62.34
C ALA A 92 -13.51 5.98 -60.88
N ALA A 93 -14.78 5.73 -60.54
CA ALA A 93 -15.18 5.31 -59.19
C ALA A 93 -14.63 3.90 -58.89
N LEU A 94 -14.66 2.98 -59.87
CA LEU A 94 -14.09 1.66 -59.69
C LEU A 94 -12.56 1.68 -59.55
N GLU A 95 -11.87 2.53 -60.33
CA GLU A 95 -10.43 2.76 -60.18
C GLU A 95 -10.09 3.34 -58.80
N ALA A 96 -10.91 4.26 -58.28
CA ALA A 96 -10.74 4.80 -56.91
C ALA A 96 -10.91 3.70 -55.83
N ARG A 97 -11.91 2.81 -55.97
CA ARG A 97 -12.10 1.65 -55.07
C ARG A 97 -10.91 0.69 -55.14
N VAL A 98 -10.36 0.44 -56.32
CA VAL A 98 -9.16 -0.39 -56.53
C VAL A 98 -7.93 0.29 -55.88
N ALA A 99 -7.78 1.62 -56.07
CA ALA A 99 -6.69 2.39 -55.47
C ALA A 99 -6.77 2.41 -53.92
N GLU A 100 -7.97 2.52 -53.38
CA GLU A 100 -8.21 2.43 -51.93
C GLU A 100 -7.84 1.04 -51.37
N ALA A 101 -8.23 -0.04 -52.10
CA ALA A 101 -7.87 -1.39 -51.72
C ALA A 101 -6.36 -1.68 -51.79
N CYS A 102 -5.61 -0.91 -52.60
CA CYS A 102 -4.15 -1.01 -52.74
C CYS A 102 -3.39 -0.17 -51.66
N LYS A 103 -4.06 0.69 -50.89
CA LYS A 103 -3.39 1.39 -49.84
C LYS A 103 -2.91 0.41 -48.76
N ARG A 104 -1.66 0.47 -48.46
CA ARG A 104 -1.12 -0.27 -47.30
C ARG A 104 -1.66 0.35 -46.03
N TRP A 105 -1.98 -0.46 -45.05
CA TRP A 105 -2.43 -0.03 -43.74
C TRP A 105 -1.46 0.99 -43.11
N VAL A 106 -0.13 0.75 -43.27
CA VAL A 106 0.96 1.66 -42.80
C VAL A 106 0.89 3.03 -43.49
N ASP A 107 0.57 3.08 -44.79
CA ASP A 107 0.47 4.35 -45.52
C ASP A 107 -0.75 5.15 -45.06
N GLY A 108 -1.84 4.46 -44.69
CA GLY A 108 -3.01 5.07 -44.06
C GLY A 108 -2.66 5.68 -42.70
N VAL A 109 -1.98 4.96 -41.86
CA VAL A 109 -1.56 5.45 -40.52
C VAL A 109 -0.61 6.65 -40.65
N ASN A 110 0.37 6.58 -41.55
CA ASN A 110 1.30 7.66 -41.79
C ASN A 110 0.60 8.92 -42.34
N ALA A 111 -0.43 8.76 -43.14
CA ALA A 111 -1.22 9.88 -43.65
C ALA A 111 -1.97 10.59 -42.49
N VAL A 112 -2.58 9.82 -41.57
CA VAL A 112 -3.23 10.37 -40.36
C VAL A 112 -2.22 11.11 -39.48
N LEU A 113 -1.08 10.51 -39.25
CA LEU A 113 0.00 11.13 -38.45
C LEU A 113 0.53 12.42 -39.07
N LEU A 114 0.68 12.46 -40.41
CA LEU A 114 1.14 13.63 -41.12
C LEU A 114 0.16 14.81 -40.96
N VAL A 115 -1.14 14.53 -40.98
CA VAL A 115 -2.18 15.54 -40.74
C VAL A 115 -2.14 16.01 -39.28
N ALA A 116 -2.09 15.07 -38.34
CA ALA A 116 -2.08 15.40 -36.90
C ALA A 116 -0.86 16.24 -36.50
N HIS A 117 0.29 16.06 -37.14
CA HIS A 117 1.52 16.79 -36.87
C HIS A 117 1.81 17.95 -37.83
N ASN A 118 0.83 18.48 -38.54
CA ASN A 118 0.94 19.60 -39.46
C ASN A 118 2.08 19.40 -40.51
N GLY A 119 2.19 18.19 -41.05
CA GLY A 119 3.19 17.88 -42.06
C GLY A 119 4.63 17.68 -41.56
N ARG A 120 4.86 17.66 -40.26
CA ARG A 120 6.16 17.33 -39.67
C ARG A 120 6.25 15.82 -39.37
N ASN A 121 7.30 15.17 -39.88
CA ASN A 121 7.62 13.80 -39.48
C ASN A 121 7.99 13.79 -38.01
N ALA A 122 7.17 13.09 -37.18
CA ALA A 122 7.54 12.83 -35.79
C ALA A 122 8.58 11.68 -35.81
N SER A 123 9.83 12.00 -35.56
CA SER A 123 10.91 11.02 -35.51
C SER A 123 10.59 9.93 -34.48
N GLY A 124 10.58 8.67 -34.89
CA GLY A 124 10.26 7.51 -34.04
C GLY A 124 8.87 6.91 -34.30
N LEU A 125 7.86 7.68 -34.70
CA LEU A 125 6.50 7.17 -34.97
C LEU A 125 6.48 6.18 -36.14
N GLU A 126 7.23 6.43 -37.21
CA GLU A 126 7.30 5.54 -38.38
C GLU A 126 7.82 4.15 -38.00
N ALA A 127 8.83 4.07 -37.16
CA ALA A 127 9.37 2.81 -36.67
C ALA A 127 8.34 2.02 -35.85
N VAL A 128 7.59 2.70 -34.99
CA VAL A 128 6.51 2.09 -34.20
C VAL A 128 5.38 1.61 -35.11
N VAL A 129 4.97 2.43 -36.10
CA VAL A 129 3.91 2.06 -37.05
C VAL A 129 4.29 0.82 -37.88
N ALA A 130 5.56 0.74 -38.29
CA ALA A 130 6.06 -0.43 -39.03
C ALA A 130 6.09 -1.69 -38.17
N ALA A 131 6.25 -1.56 -36.85
CA ALA A 131 6.37 -2.66 -35.90
C ALA A 131 5.03 -3.29 -35.47
N PHE A 132 3.88 -2.69 -35.80
CA PHE A 132 2.59 -3.27 -35.44
C PHE A 132 2.42 -4.66 -36.09
N PRO A 133 2.08 -5.69 -35.32
CA PRO A 133 1.90 -7.05 -35.83
C PRO A 133 0.64 -7.17 -36.71
N THR A 134 0.59 -8.20 -37.57
CA THR A 134 -0.52 -8.44 -38.49
C THR A 134 -1.86 -8.51 -37.75
N ALA A 135 -1.93 -9.24 -36.64
CA ALA A 135 -3.16 -9.37 -35.87
C ALA A 135 -3.68 -8.00 -35.35
N TYR A 136 -2.78 -7.06 -35.04
CA TYR A 136 -3.18 -5.70 -34.67
C TYR A 136 -3.79 -4.94 -35.87
N ARG A 137 -3.14 -5.06 -37.04
CA ARG A 137 -3.57 -4.38 -38.27
C ARG A 137 -4.93 -4.85 -38.77
N GLU A 138 -5.29 -6.10 -38.47
CA GLU A 138 -6.61 -6.68 -38.79
C GLU A 138 -7.71 -6.19 -37.87
N HIS A 139 -7.36 -5.86 -36.62
CA HIS A 139 -8.30 -5.45 -35.58
C HIS A 139 -8.54 -3.94 -35.55
N PHE A 140 -7.55 -3.12 -35.90
CA PHE A 140 -7.61 -1.67 -35.71
C PHE A 140 -7.36 -0.90 -37.02
N ASP A 141 -8.14 0.16 -37.19
CA ASP A 141 -8.02 1.10 -38.30
C ASP A 141 -6.80 2.04 -38.16
N ALA A 142 -6.59 2.85 -39.18
CA ALA A 142 -5.45 3.77 -39.24
C ALA A 142 -5.49 4.88 -38.18
N ASP A 143 -6.70 5.40 -37.83
CA ASP A 143 -6.86 6.46 -36.86
C ASP A 143 -6.54 5.96 -35.43
N THR A 144 -7.05 4.78 -35.09
CA THR A 144 -6.74 4.11 -33.82
C THR A 144 -5.25 3.83 -33.70
N ALA A 145 -4.63 3.32 -34.78
CA ALA A 145 -3.21 2.99 -34.78
C ALA A 145 -2.32 4.22 -34.67
N ALA A 146 -2.67 5.33 -35.29
CA ALA A 146 -1.97 6.59 -35.16
C ALA A 146 -2.00 7.11 -33.70
N SER A 147 -3.18 7.04 -33.07
CA SER A 147 -3.33 7.37 -31.65
C SER A 147 -2.50 6.45 -30.74
N ASP A 148 -2.53 5.13 -30.98
CA ASP A 148 -1.80 4.14 -30.18
C ASP A 148 -0.27 4.29 -30.39
N ALA A 149 0.21 4.59 -31.60
CA ALA A 149 1.60 4.87 -31.86
C ALA A 149 2.11 6.09 -31.10
N ALA A 150 1.31 7.15 -31.00
CA ALA A 150 1.65 8.33 -30.24
C ALA A 150 1.78 8.02 -28.73
N VAL A 151 0.90 7.19 -28.18
CA VAL A 151 0.98 6.74 -26.79
C VAL A 151 2.24 5.90 -26.55
N LEU A 152 2.54 4.95 -27.44
CA LEU A 152 3.72 4.09 -27.34
C LEU A 152 5.04 4.91 -27.39
N CYS A 153 5.12 5.95 -28.21
CA CYS A 153 6.28 6.82 -28.27
C CYS A 153 6.48 7.67 -26.99
N GLY A 154 5.45 7.83 -26.18
CA GLY A 154 5.52 8.48 -24.88
C GLY A 154 6.05 7.58 -23.75
N LEU A 155 6.19 6.27 -23.98
CA LEU A 155 6.71 5.34 -22.98
C LEU A 155 8.21 5.54 -22.74
N SER A 156 8.61 5.39 -21.49
CA SER A 156 10.02 5.48 -21.07
C SER A 156 10.24 4.60 -19.82
N GLU A 157 11.49 4.48 -19.38
CA GLU A 157 11.80 3.80 -18.10
C GLU A 157 11.11 4.48 -16.90
N GLN A 158 10.92 5.80 -16.95
CA GLN A 158 10.22 6.56 -15.92
C GLN A 158 8.69 6.42 -16.02
N HIS A 159 8.18 6.21 -17.24
CA HIS A 159 6.76 6.04 -17.53
C HIS A 159 6.55 4.76 -18.36
N PRO A 160 6.70 3.57 -17.72
CA PRO A 160 6.72 2.30 -18.43
C PRO A 160 5.32 1.78 -18.82
N LEU A 161 4.26 2.43 -18.34
CA LEU A 161 2.86 2.06 -18.55
C LEU A 161 2.03 3.27 -18.93
N ALA A 162 1.20 3.12 -19.94
CA ALA A 162 0.11 4.04 -20.29
C ALA A 162 -1.19 3.27 -20.46
N LEU A 163 -2.32 3.95 -20.31
CA LEU A 163 -3.65 3.38 -20.32
C LEU A 163 -4.57 4.16 -21.25
N LYS A 164 -5.59 3.48 -21.78
CA LYS A 164 -6.68 4.12 -22.52
C LYS A 164 -7.96 3.31 -22.30
N LEU A 165 -8.90 3.87 -21.53
CA LEU A 165 -10.26 3.33 -21.40
C LEU A 165 -11.10 3.88 -22.54
N TYR A 166 -11.82 3.01 -23.25
CA TYR A 166 -12.61 3.39 -24.42
C TYR A 166 -13.78 2.44 -24.65
N GLU A 167 -14.70 2.82 -25.48
CA GLU A 167 -15.81 1.96 -25.91
C GLU A 167 -15.63 1.56 -27.37
N ARG A 168 -15.90 0.30 -27.69
CA ARG A 168 -15.90 -0.22 -29.04
C ARG A 168 -17.05 -1.20 -29.23
N GLN A 169 -17.91 -0.92 -30.19
CA GLN A 169 -19.08 -1.77 -30.52
C GLN A 169 -19.99 -2.06 -29.32
N GLY A 170 -20.19 -1.07 -28.43
CA GLY A 170 -20.99 -1.23 -27.22
C GLY A 170 -20.31 -1.99 -26.08
N GLN A 171 -19.02 -2.32 -26.19
CA GLN A 171 -18.22 -2.94 -25.16
C GLN A 171 -17.17 -1.98 -24.63
N VAL A 172 -17.08 -1.85 -23.32
CA VAL A 172 -16.00 -1.10 -22.67
C VAL A 172 -14.71 -1.91 -22.74
N ARG A 173 -13.64 -1.27 -23.16
CA ARG A 173 -12.33 -1.88 -23.29
C ARG A 173 -11.25 -1.00 -22.67
N LEU A 174 -10.21 -1.63 -22.14
CA LEU A 174 -9.03 -0.98 -21.63
C LEU A 174 -7.82 -1.40 -22.45
N LYS A 175 -7.14 -0.47 -23.09
CA LYS A 175 -5.80 -0.71 -23.63
C LYS A 175 -4.75 -0.38 -22.59
N THR A 176 -3.81 -1.28 -22.40
CA THR A 176 -2.59 -1.03 -21.63
C THR A 176 -1.40 -1.08 -22.59
N TYR A 177 -0.57 -0.04 -22.54
CA TYR A 177 0.65 0.10 -23.34
C TYR A 177 1.83 0.01 -22.39
N ALA A 178 2.75 -0.92 -22.63
CA ALA A 178 3.81 -1.20 -21.67
C ALA A 178 5.16 -1.49 -22.34
N THR A 179 6.25 -1.16 -21.65
CA THR A 179 7.62 -1.52 -22.06
C THR A 179 7.95 -2.98 -21.76
N GLN A 180 7.11 -3.67 -20.98
CA GLN A 180 7.24 -5.10 -20.65
C GLN A 180 5.88 -5.78 -20.74
N LYS A 181 5.91 -7.10 -20.92
CA LYS A 181 4.67 -7.90 -20.94
C LYS A 181 3.96 -7.81 -19.58
N ILE A 182 2.68 -7.44 -19.60
CA ILE A 182 1.80 -7.50 -18.44
C ILE A 182 1.19 -8.90 -18.36
N THR A 183 1.28 -9.54 -17.18
CA THR A 183 0.66 -10.85 -16.99
C THR A 183 -0.79 -10.73 -16.54
N LEU A 184 -1.63 -11.74 -16.84
CA LEU A 184 -3.02 -11.78 -16.35
C LEU A 184 -3.10 -11.71 -14.83
N SER A 185 -2.20 -12.42 -14.15
CA SER A 185 -2.13 -12.46 -12.69
C SER A 185 -1.82 -11.10 -12.04
N ASP A 186 -1.17 -10.20 -12.77
CA ASP A 186 -0.86 -8.86 -12.26
C ASP A 186 -1.98 -7.87 -12.56
N ALA A 187 -2.56 -7.91 -13.77
CA ALA A 187 -3.54 -6.93 -14.22
C ALA A 187 -4.97 -7.21 -13.71
N MET A 188 -5.40 -8.49 -13.70
CA MET A 188 -6.77 -8.85 -13.32
C MET A 188 -7.14 -8.39 -11.91
N PRO A 189 -6.32 -8.60 -10.85
CA PRO A 189 -6.68 -8.15 -9.51
C PRO A 189 -6.88 -6.64 -9.40
N VAL A 190 -6.12 -5.85 -10.18
CA VAL A 190 -6.29 -4.39 -10.23
C VAL A 190 -7.64 -4.04 -10.83
N MET A 191 -7.97 -4.58 -12.01
CA MET A 191 -9.25 -4.33 -12.69
C MET A 191 -10.45 -4.82 -11.86
N GLU A 192 -10.37 -6.00 -11.26
CA GLU A 192 -11.41 -6.55 -10.41
C GLU A 192 -11.65 -5.72 -9.14
N SER A 193 -10.58 -5.20 -8.53
CA SER A 193 -10.71 -4.28 -7.39
C SER A 193 -11.48 -3.02 -7.76
N MET A 194 -11.38 -2.58 -9.02
CA MET A 194 -12.08 -1.44 -9.57
C MET A 194 -13.49 -1.79 -10.10
N GLY A 195 -13.96 -3.03 -9.88
CA GLY A 195 -15.30 -3.48 -10.26
C GLY A 195 -15.45 -3.93 -11.71
N ALA A 196 -14.36 -4.05 -12.45
CA ALA A 196 -14.35 -4.59 -13.80
C ALA A 196 -14.26 -6.12 -13.78
N ARG A 197 -15.07 -6.81 -14.58
CA ARG A 197 -14.90 -8.21 -14.91
C ARG A 197 -14.21 -8.32 -16.25
N VAL A 198 -13.07 -8.97 -16.31
CA VAL A 198 -12.35 -9.21 -17.57
C VAL A 198 -13.04 -10.32 -18.34
N LEU A 199 -13.42 -10.06 -19.60
CA LEU A 199 -14.08 -10.99 -20.49
C LEU A 199 -13.10 -11.66 -21.44
N ASP A 200 -12.19 -10.88 -22.02
CA ASP A 200 -11.19 -11.31 -22.98
C ASP A 200 -9.94 -10.43 -22.92
N GLU A 201 -8.85 -10.91 -23.53
CA GLU A 201 -7.60 -10.18 -23.69
C GLU A 201 -7.01 -10.46 -25.08
N HIS A 202 -6.57 -9.40 -25.75
CA HIS A 202 -5.82 -9.48 -27.00
C HIS A 202 -4.45 -8.83 -26.85
N PRO A 203 -3.38 -9.64 -26.69
CA PRO A 203 -2.03 -9.10 -26.54
C PRO A 203 -1.38 -8.88 -27.92
N TYR A 204 -0.71 -7.76 -28.10
CA TYR A 204 0.07 -7.42 -29.29
C TYR A 204 1.50 -7.03 -28.90
N HIS A 205 2.47 -7.75 -29.46
CA HIS A 205 3.89 -7.51 -29.22
C HIS A 205 4.52 -6.81 -30.41
N LEU A 206 5.09 -5.63 -30.18
CA LEU A 206 5.89 -4.90 -31.13
C LEU A 206 7.36 -5.28 -30.90
N ALA A 207 7.92 -6.16 -31.72
CA ALA A 207 9.25 -6.75 -31.50
C ALA A 207 10.39 -5.70 -31.46
N ALA A 208 10.25 -4.59 -32.16
CA ALA A 208 11.10 -3.43 -32.06
C ALA A 208 10.20 -2.18 -31.96
N PRO A 209 10.23 -1.41 -30.87
CA PRO A 209 11.21 -1.35 -29.77
C PRO A 209 10.95 -2.26 -28.55
N GLY A 210 10.14 -3.29 -28.69
CA GLY A 210 9.87 -4.26 -27.61
C GLY A 210 8.65 -3.92 -26.76
N TYR A 211 7.74 -3.10 -27.30
CA TYR A 211 6.53 -2.67 -26.59
C TYR A 211 5.40 -3.72 -26.65
N TRP A 212 4.52 -3.64 -25.65
CA TRP A 212 3.33 -4.46 -25.57
C TRP A 212 2.08 -3.59 -25.54
N ILE A 213 1.06 -4.03 -26.27
CA ILE A 213 -0.32 -3.54 -26.11
C ILE A 213 -1.16 -4.72 -25.68
N HIS A 214 -1.92 -4.57 -24.60
CA HIS A 214 -2.95 -5.53 -24.23
C HIS A 214 -4.29 -4.81 -24.31
N ASP A 215 -5.23 -5.36 -25.04
CA ASP A 215 -6.58 -4.84 -25.20
C ASP A 215 -7.56 -5.75 -24.45
N TRP A 216 -8.03 -5.27 -23.30
CA TRP A 216 -8.87 -5.99 -22.34
C TRP A 216 -10.34 -5.67 -22.59
N GLY A 217 -11.17 -6.69 -22.83
CA GLY A 217 -12.62 -6.56 -22.81
C GLY A 217 -13.15 -6.56 -21.38
N LEU A 218 -13.87 -5.49 -21.01
CA LEU A 218 -14.36 -5.29 -19.66
C LEU A 218 -15.88 -5.32 -19.58
N GLN A 219 -16.41 -5.89 -18.50
CA GLN A 219 -17.81 -5.86 -18.12
C GLN A 219 -17.98 -5.26 -16.75
N PHE A 220 -18.94 -4.37 -16.61
CA PHE A 220 -19.31 -3.74 -15.34
C PHE A 220 -20.75 -4.12 -14.97
N ALA A 221 -21.09 -4.02 -13.68
CA ALA A 221 -22.43 -4.35 -13.18
C ALA A 221 -23.52 -3.42 -13.73
N GLN A 222 -23.15 -2.20 -14.10
CA GLN A 222 -24.06 -1.18 -14.68
C GLN A 222 -23.39 -0.53 -15.89
N PRO A 223 -24.18 0.01 -16.84
CA PRO A 223 -23.64 0.80 -17.94
C PRO A 223 -22.87 2.01 -17.41
N LEU A 224 -21.75 2.35 -18.05
CA LEU A 224 -20.86 3.43 -17.66
C LEU A 224 -20.81 4.52 -18.75
N ASP A 225 -20.72 5.76 -18.33
CA ASP A 225 -20.31 6.87 -19.18
C ASP A 225 -18.76 6.89 -19.23
N VAL A 226 -18.20 6.24 -20.25
CA VAL A 226 -16.75 6.08 -20.39
C VAL A 226 -16.04 7.43 -20.53
N ASP A 227 -16.62 8.38 -21.27
CA ASP A 227 -16.00 9.68 -21.48
C ASP A 227 -15.85 10.50 -20.20
N ARG A 228 -16.81 10.39 -19.30
CA ARG A 228 -16.78 11.03 -18.00
C ARG A 228 -15.82 10.31 -17.02
N LEU A 229 -15.71 8.99 -17.14
CA LEU A 229 -14.98 8.14 -16.19
C LEU A 229 -13.50 7.98 -16.51
N LYS A 230 -13.11 7.94 -17.80
CA LYS A 230 -11.82 7.46 -18.28
C LYS A 230 -10.59 8.00 -17.51
N PHE A 231 -10.54 9.31 -17.29
CA PHE A 231 -9.36 9.92 -16.63
C PHE A 231 -9.20 9.45 -15.18
N ARG A 232 -10.29 9.41 -14.40
CA ARG A 232 -10.25 8.98 -13.00
C ARG A 232 -9.98 7.48 -12.88
N PHE A 233 -10.52 6.69 -13.80
CA PHE A 233 -10.27 5.26 -13.86
C PHE A 233 -8.81 4.97 -14.18
N GLU A 234 -8.26 5.61 -15.20
CA GLU A 234 -6.86 5.46 -15.61
C GLU A 234 -5.90 5.92 -14.51
N GLU A 235 -6.16 7.06 -13.86
CA GLU A 235 -5.38 7.56 -12.74
C GLU A 235 -5.39 6.58 -11.55
N LEU A 236 -6.57 6.09 -11.15
CA LEU A 236 -6.70 5.13 -10.07
C LEU A 236 -6.00 3.81 -10.42
N PHE A 237 -6.14 3.31 -11.66
CA PHE A 237 -5.44 2.13 -12.11
C PHE A 237 -3.92 2.30 -11.98
N HIS A 238 -3.37 3.42 -12.45
CA HIS A 238 -1.95 3.73 -12.30
C HIS A 238 -1.50 3.75 -10.84
N ALA A 239 -2.28 4.37 -9.96
CA ALA A 239 -1.96 4.44 -8.54
C ALA A 239 -1.98 3.06 -7.86
N VAL A 240 -2.94 2.19 -8.21
CA VAL A 240 -2.98 0.80 -7.72
C VAL A 240 -1.84 -0.03 -8.30
N TRP A 241 -1.56 0.10 -9.60
CA TRP A 241 -0.47 -0.59 -10.28
C TRP A 241 0.90 -0.26 -9.69
N ARG A 242 1.14 1.01 -9.38
CA ARG A 242 2.37 1.46 -8.70
C ARG A 242 2.39 1.18 -7.21
N GLN A 243 1.31 0.55 -6.70
CA GLN A 243 1.15 0.27 -5.27
C GLN A 243 1.15 1.53 -4.38
N GLU A 244 0.82 2.67 -4.93
CA GLU A 244 0.58 3.93 -4.23
C GLU A 244 -0.80 3.94 -3.56
N VAL A 245 -1.72 3.11 -4.05
CA VAL A 245 -3.06 2.85 -3.52
C VAL A 245 -3.26 1.35 -3.34
N GLU A 246 -3.99 0.93 -2.31
CA GLU A 246 -4.30 -0.49 -2.08
C GLU A 246 -5.35 -1.01 -3.07
N SER A 247 -5.24 -2.30 -3.42
CA SER A 247 -6.18 -3.01 -4.27
C SER A 247 -7.27 -3.64 -3.40
N ASP A 248 -8.37 -2.93 -3.18
CA ASP A 248 -9.54 -3.37 -2.42
C ASP A 248 -10.85 -2.89 -3.06
N ALA A 249 -12.00 -3.29 -2.50
CA ALA A 249 -13.30 -2.99 -3.07
C ALA A 249 -13.69 -1.50 -3.00
N LEU A 250 -13.00 -0.66 -2.24
CA LEU A 250 -13.24 0.79 -2.24
C LEU A 250 -12.91 1.44 -3.59
N ASN A 251 -12.01 0.82 -4.38
CA ASN A 251 -11.69 1.30 -5.71
C ASN A 251 -12.91 1.35 -6.64
N ARG A 252 -13.94 0.54 -6.38
CA ARG A 252 -15.22 0.56 -7.13
C ARG A 252 -15.95 1.89 -7.02
N LEU A 253 -15.71 2.67 -5.97
CA LEU A 253 -16.32 4.00 -5.83
C LEU A 253 -16.02 4.93 -7.00
N VAL A 254 -14.92 4.74 -7.72
CA VAL A 254 -14.59 5.50 -8.93
C VAL A 254 -15.69 5.39 -10.00
N LEU A 255 -16.41 4.27 -10.04
CA LEU A 255 -17.47 4.00 -11.03
C LEU A 255 -18.78 4.73 -10.73
N SER A 256 -19.09 4.92 -9.45
CA SER A 256 -20.39 5.40 -8.96
C SER A 256 -20.35 6.80 -8.36
N THR A 257 -19.15 7.41 -8.24
CA THR A 257 -18.92 8.72 -7.64
C THR A 257 -17.96 9.56 -8.49
N GLU A 258 -17.77 10.82 -8.10
CA GLU A 258 -16.75 11.70 -8.70
C GLU A 258 -15.43 11.68 -7.92
N LEU A 259 -15.22 10.69 -7.04
CA LEU A 259 -14.04 10.59 -6.21
C LEU A 259 -12.81 10.18 -7.04
N ASP A 260 -11.71 10.86 -6.80
CA ASP A 260 -10.38 10.51 -7.29
C ASP A 260 -9.69 9.48 -6.37
N ALA A 261 -8.54 9.01 -6.78
CA ALA A 261 -7.73 8.04 -6.04
C ALA A 261 -7.40 8.51 -4.61
N ARG A 262 -7.20 9.82 -4.42
CA ARG A 262 -6.87 10.41 -3.13
C ARG A 262 -8.07 10.44 -2.19
N ALA A 263 -9.23 10.86 -2.67
CA ALA A 263 -10.46 10.89 -1.90
C ALA A 263 -10.88 9.46 -1.45
N ILE A 264 -10.75 8.48 -2.35
CA ILE A 264 -10.96 7.06 -2.02
C ILE A 264 -9.96 6.60 -0.94
N SER A 265 -8.69 7.01 -1.03
CA SER A 265 -7.66 6.67 -0.04
C SER A 265 -7.92 7.30 1.33
N VAL A 266 -8.55 8.46 1.39
CA VAL A 266 -9.01 9.05 2.68
C VAL A 266 -10.07 8.16 3.32
N LEU A 267 -11.08 7.73 2.59
CA LEU A 267 -12.10 6.82 3.12
C LEU A 267 -11.48 5.49 3.57
N ARG A 268 -10.54 4.95 2.79
CA ARG A 268 -9.77 3.74 3.14
C ARG A 268 -9.01 3.89 4.44
N ALA A 269 -8.37 5.04 4.66
CA ALA A 269 -7.64 5.30 5.90
C ALA A 269 -8.57 5.20 7.14
N TYR A 270 -9.81 5.68 7.04
CA TYR A 270 -10.80 5.52 8.11
C TYR A 270 -11.26 4.07 8.26
N VAL A 271 -11.48 3.32 7.18
CA VAL A 271 -11.81 1.88 7.23
C VAL A 271 -10.72 1.12 8.01
N ARG A 272 -9.45 1.38 7.69
CA ARG A 272 -8.31 0.77 8.37
C ARG A 272 -8.24 1.17 9.85
N TYR A 273 -8.57 2.41 10.15
CA TYR A 273 -8.65 2.88 11.54
C TYR A 273 -9.75 2.17 12.32
N PHE A 274 -10.94 1.98 11.74
CA PHE A 274 -12.05 1.27 12.40
C PHE A 274 -11.70 -0.17 12.73
N LYS A 275 -10.96 -0.84 11.86
CA LYS A 275 -10.41 -2.17 12.15
C LYS A 275 -9.54 -2.15 13.42
N GLN A 276 -8.67 -1.15 13.55
CA GLN A 276 -7.80 -1.00 14.71
C GLN A 276 -8.55 -0.57 15.99
N LEU A 277 -9.72 0.05 15.86
CA LEU A 277 -10.63 0.30 16.99
C LEU A 277 -11.34 -0.96 17.49
N GLY A 278 -11.32 -2.06 16.75
CA GLY A 278 -12.13 -3.24 17.02
C GLY A 278 -13.61 -3.03 16.68
N PHE A 279 -13.91 -2.21 15.67
CA PHE A 279 -15.26 -2.00 15.19
C PHE A 279 -15.88 -3.32 14.73
N ALA A 280 -17.14 -3.53 15.07
CA ALA A 280 -17.78 -4.86 15.01
C ALA A 280 -17.97 -5.43 13.59
N PHE A 281 -17.78 -4.62 12.56
CA PHE A 281 -17.98 -5.03 11.17
C PHE A 281 -16.65 -5.36 10.47
N SER A 282 -16.68 -6.35 9.58
CA SER A 282 -15.53 -6.70 8.76
C SER A 282 -15.17 -5.58 7.78
N GLN A 283 -13.92 -5.51 7.36
CA GLN A 283 -13.47 -4.54 6.38
C GLN A 283 -14.29 -4.63 5.07
N SER A 284 -14.54 -5.84 4.57
CA SER A 284 -15.34 -6.05 3.36
C SER A 284 -16.78 -5.55 3.50
N TYR A 285 -17.42 -5.75 4.67
CA TYR A 285 -18.75 -5.22 4.91
C TYR A 285 -18.79 -3.69 4.89
N ILE A 286 -17.77 -3.04 5.48
CA ILE A 286 -17.67 -1.57 5.47
C ILE A 286 -17.45 -1.05 4.05
N GLU A 287 -16.59 -1.70 3.26
CA GLU A 287 -16.35 -1.38 1.86
C GLU A 287 -17.61 -1.54 1.01
N ASP A 288 -18.34 -2.63 1.18
CA ASP A 288 -19.61 -2.88 0.50
C ASP A 288 -20.67 -1.86 0.89
N THR A 289 -20.74 -1.46 2.16
CA THR A 289 -21.65 -0.41 2.65
C THR A 289 -21.42 0.92 1.93
N LEU A 290 -20.17 1.35 1.78
CA LEU A 290 -19.84 2.58 1.04
C LEU A 290 -20.20 2.44 -0.45
N ASN A 291 -19.92 1.30 -1.07
CA ASN A 291 -20.26 1.05 -2.48
C ASN A 291 -21.77 1.02 -2.74
N LYS A 292 -22.56 0.55 -1.78
CA LYS A 292 -24.05 0.56 -1.85
C LYS A 292 -24.63 1.95 -1.64
N ASN A 293 -23.91 2.84 -0.93
CA ASN A 293 -24.35 4.19 -0.58
C ASN A 293 -23.41 5.25 -1.20
N PRO A 294 -23.25 5.29 -2.54
CA PRO A 294 -22.24 6.13 -3.19
C PRO A 294 -22.45 7.64 -2.96
N ALA A 295 -23.69 8.10 -2.85
CA ALA A 295 -23.99 9.50 -2.55
C ALA A 295 -23.48 9.91 -1.16
N ILE A 296 -23.62 9.04 -0.17
CA ILE A 296 -23.11 9.28 1.18
C ILE A 296 -21.57 9.18 1.19
N ALA A 297 -21.00 8.20 0.49
CA ALA A 297 -19.54 8.09 0.37
C ALA A 297 -18.92 9.34 -0.25
N GLN A 298 -19.52 9.86 -1.31
CA GLN A 298 -19.13 11.14 -1.92
C GLN A 298 -19.30 12.29 -0.95
N GLY A 299 -20.44 12.40 -0.28
CA GLY A 299 -20.71 13.44 0.71
C GLY A 299 -19.69 13.45 1.86
N LEU A 300 -19.28 12.29 2.36
CA LEU A 300 -18.24 12.15 3.38
C LEU A 300 -16.89 12.67 2.88
N ALA A 301 -16.48 12.29 1.68
CA ALA A 301 -15.22 12.76 1.09
C ALA A 301 -15.27 14.28 0.81
N GLU A 302 -16.41 14.82 0.36
CA GLU A 302 -16.60 16.24 0.17
C GLU A 302 -16.62 17.02 1.50
N LEU A 303 -17.19 16.45 2.56
CA LEU A 303 -17.12 17.03 3.90
C LEU A 303 -15.68 17.09 4.38
N PHE A 304 -14.91 16.01 4.18
CA PHE A 304 -13.48 15.98 4.47
C PHE A 304 -12.75 17.10 3.71
N ALA A 305 -12.95 17.20 2.41
CA ALA A 305 -12.36 18.28 1.59
C ALA A 305 -12.77 19.67 2.07
N THR A 306 -14.03 19.87 2.46
CA THR A 306 -14.52 21.16 2.99
C THR A 306 -13.83 21.51 4.31
N ARG A 307 -13.57 20.51 5.17
CA ARG A 307 -12.91 20.72 6.46
C ARG A 307 -11.42 21.03 6.31
N PHE A 308 -10.72 20.33 5.44
CA PHE A 308 -9.25 20.25 5.49
C PHE A 308 -8.53 20.79 4.25
N ASP A 309 -9.20 21.05 3.14
CA ASP A 309 -8.58 21.65 1.96
C ASP A 309 -8.27 23.13 2.23
N PRO A 310 -6.99 23.56 2.26
CA PRO A 310 -6.62 24.95 2.49
C PRO A 310 -7.21 25.90 1.44
N ALA A 311 -7.40 25.43 0.20
CA ALA A 311 -7.97 26.21 -0.89
C ALA A 311 -9.47 26.54 -0.70
N LYS A 312 -10.15 25.83 0.23
CA LYS A 312 -11.60 25.99 0.50
C LYS A 312 -11.86 26.79 1.79
N ALA A 313 -11.11 27.86 2.04
CA ALA A 313 -11.18 28.62 3.29
C ALA A 313 -12.48 29.43 3.47
N ASP A 314 -13.07 29.93 2.38
CA ASP A 314 -14.23 30.84 2.44
C ASP A 314 -15.46 30.17 3.04
N ALA A 315 -16.11 30.83 4.01
CA ALA A 315 -17.32 30.38 4.69
C ALA A 315 -17.26 28.91 5.16
N ARG A 316 -16.06 28.45 5.56
CA ARG A 316 -15.78 27.02 5.89
C ARG A 316 -16.76 26.46 6.91
N ALA A 317 -17.00 27.17 8.01
CA ALA A 317 -17.88 26.71 9.08
C ALA A 317 -19.33 26.51 8.61
N GLU A 318 -19.85 27.45 7.85
CA GLU A 318 -21.21 27.38 7.29
C GLU A 318 -21.36 26.23 6.30
N ARG A 319 -20.34 26.04 5.43
CA ARG A 319 -20.32 24.96 4.45
C ARG A 319 -20.20 23.58 5.12
N ILE A 320 -19.43 23.46 6.20
CA ILE A 320 -19.34 22.24 7.01
C ILE A 320 -20.71 21.90 7.56
N ASN A 321 -21.39 22.87 8.21
CA ASN A 321 -22.71 22.66 8.80
C ASN A 321 -23.75 22.25 7.76
N ALA A 322 -23.77 22.91 6.62
CA ALA A 322 -24.68 22.57 5.52
C ALA A 322 -24.45 21.14 5.01
N LYS A 323 -23.18 20.72 4.83
CA LYS A 323 -22.87 19.37 4.38
C LYS A 323 -23.21 18.30 5.42
N VAL A 324 -22.99 18.58 6.69
CA VAL A 324 -23.38 17.68 7.79
C VAL A 324 -24.90 17.49 7.79
N GLN A 325 -25.69 18.55 7.66
CA GLN A 325 -27.17 18.45 7.58
C GLN A 325 -27.63 17.61 6.39
N VAL A 326 -27.00 17.77 5.23
CA VAL A 326 -27.32 16.94 4.04
C VAL A 326 -27.00 15.47 4.31
N LEU A 327 -25.83 15.19 4.88
CA LEU A 327 -25.42 13.82 5.22
C LEU A 327 -26.35 13.20 6.27
N GLU A 328 -26.73 13.92 7.30
CA GLU A 328 -27.67 13.43 8.31
C GLU A 328 -29.05 13.12 7.72
N ALA A 329 -29.53 13.93 6.78
CA ALA A 329 -30.76 13.65 6.06
C ALA A 329 -30.64 12.40 5.19
N GLN A 330 -29.53 12.22 4.47
CA GLN A 330 -29.27 11.01 3.69
C GLN A 330 -29.15 9.75 4.57
N LEU A 331 -28.51 9.87 5.73
CA LEU A 331 -28.39 8.78 6.71
C LEU A 331 -29.75 8.37 7.27
N ALA A 332 -30.69 9.28 7.46
CA ALA A 332 -32.04 8.96 7.91
C ALA A 332 -32.83 8.08 6.92
N GLU A 333 -32.46 8.08 5.64
CA GLU A 333 -33.09 7.29 4.59
C GLU A 333 -32.45 5.88 4.45
N VAL A 334 -31.33 5.59 5.16
CA VAL A 334 -30.68 4.28 5.10
C VAL A 334 -31.52 3.24 5.81
N ALA A 335 -31.99 2.24 5.06
CA ALA A 335 -32.92 1.24 5.59
C ALA A 335 -32.27 0.23 6.52
N SER A 336 -30.98 -0.08 6.35
CA SER A 336 -30.25 -1.05 7.16
C SER A 336 -29.64 -0.38 8.39
N LEU A 337 -30.01 -0.85 9.59
CA LEU A 337 -29.41 -0.37 10.84
C LEU A 337 -27.90 -0.60 10.91
N GLU A 338 -27.39 -1.68 10.31
CA GLU A 338 -25.96 -1.98 10.28
C GLU A 338 -25.22 -1.03 9.36
N GLU A 339 -25.77 -0.76 8.16
CA GLU A 339 -25.20 0.21 7.23
C GLU A 339 -25.24 1.63 7.82
N ASP A 340 -26.34 2.04 8.44
CA ASP A 340 -26.44 3.31 9.15
C ASP A 340 -25.38 3.45 10.24
N ARG A 341 -25.16 2.41 11.06
CA ARG A 341 -24.09 2.41 12.08
C ARG A 341 -22.70 2.60 11.47
N VAL A 342 -22.40 1.94 10.35
CA VAL A 342 -21.13 2.09 9.64
C VAL A 342 -20.97 3.52 9.14
N LEU A 343 -21.97 4.06 8.46
CA LEU A 343 -21.92 5.38 7.85
C LEU A 343 -21.86 6.51 8.91
N ARG A 344 -22.59 6.37 10.03
CA ARG A 344 -22.48 7.30 11.16
C ARG A 344 -21.14 7.23 11.86
N GLN A 345 -20.47 6.06 11.88
CA GLN A 345 -19.12 5.95 12.40
C GLN A 345 -18.13 6.78 11.55
N PHE A 346 -18.29 6.79 10.21
CA PHE A 346 -17.52 7.68 9.34
C PHE A 346 -17.77 9.15 9.65
N LEU A 347 -19.03 9.57 9.69
CA LEU A 347 -19.38 10.95 9.93
C LEU A 347 -18.83 11.45 11.28
N SER A 348 -19.03 10.71 12.36
CA SER A 348 -18.56 11.09 13.69
C SER A 348 -17.03 11.10 13.76
N THR A 349 -16.33 10.14 13.16
CA THR A 349 -14.87 10.09 13.16
C THR A 349 -14.27 11.23 12.31
N LEU A 350 -14.90 11.56 11.19
CA LEU A 350 -14.50 12.69 10.36
C LEU A 350 -14.69 14.01 11.10
N GLN A 351 -15.80 14.19 11.83
CA GLN A 351 -16.03 15.36 12.67
C GLN A 351 -15.02 15.47 13.82
N ALA A 352 -14.60 14.35 14.41
CA ALA A 352 -13.58 14.27 15.45
C ALA A 352 -12.15 14.40 14.94
N THR A 353 -11.93 14.46 13.62
CA THR A 353 -10.62 14.72 13.02
C THR A 353 -10.27 16.19 13.16
N LEU A 354 -9.08 16.48 13.71
CA LEU A 354 -8.62 17.83 14.05
C LEU A 354 -7.66 18.39 13.01
N ARG A 355 -6.75 17.55 12.48
CA ARG A 355 -5.73 17.92 11.49
C ARG A 355 -5.43 16.77 10.55
N THR A 356 -4.93 17.07 9.37
CA THR A 356 -4.42 16.08 8.41
C THR A 356 -3.39 16.71 7.48
N ASN A 357 -2.43 15.90 7.01
CA ASN A 357 -1.48 16.26 5.96
C ASN A 357 -2.00 15.93 4.55
N ALA A 358 -3.25 15.49 4.42
CA ALA A 358 -3.82 15.00 3.17
C ALA A 358 -3.73 16.01 2.00
N TYR A 359 -3.55 17.29 2.25
CA TYR A 359 -3.41 18.33 1.23
C TYR A 359 -1.97 18.83 1.03
N GLN A 360 -1.02 18.33 1.81
CA GLN A 360 0.40 18.56 1.53
C GLN A 360 0.86 17.74 0.32
N ARG A 361 1.73 18.34 -0.51
CA ARG A 361 2.26 17.67 -1.70
C ARG A 361 3.47 16.80 -1.37
N GLY A 362 3.64 15.70 -2.13
CA GLY A 362 4.83 14.84 -2.04
C GLY A 362 4.95 14.04 -0.75
N LYS A 363 3.85 13.77 -0.05
CA LYS A 363 3.84 12.96 1.16
C LYS A 363 3.58 11.49 0.86
N GLU A 364 4.34 10.62 1.51
CA GLU A 364 4.26 9.15 1.36
C GLU A 364 3.17 8.51 2.23
N CYS A 365 2.58 9.27 3.16
CA CYS A 365 1.53 8.81 4.04
C CYS A 365 0.48 9.89 4.28
N MET A 366 -0.69 9.48 4.72
CA MET A 366 -1.73 10.35 5.26
C MET A 366 -1.75 10.24 6.79
N SER A 367 -1.81 11.38 7.45
CA SER A 367 -1.88 11.49 8.90
C SER A 367 -3.15 12.21 9.32
N PHE A 368 -3.77 11.70 10.39
CA PHE A 368 -5.02 12.23 10.93
C PHE A 368 -4.85 12.41 12.44
N LYS A 369 -4.91 13.64 12.91
CA LYS A 369 -5.00 13.91 14.35
C LYS A 369 -6.46 13.86 14.76
N LEU A 370 -6.78 13.02 15.72
CA LEU A 370 -8.15 12.70 16.14
C LEU A 370 -8.35 13.09 17.61
N SER A 371 -9.61 13.42 17.96
CA SER A 371 -10.10 13.49 19.33
C SER A 371 -10.85 12.18 19.67
N PRO A 372 -10.21 11.17 20.27
CA PRO A 372 -10.86 9.89 20.56
C PRO A 372 -12.06 10.00 21.51
N ARG A 373 -12.14 11.08 22.28
CA ARG A 373 -13.25 11.32 23.21
C ARG A 373 -14.56 11.62 22.49
N ASP A 374 -14.45 12.18 21.28
CA ASP A 374 -15.59 12.55 20.42
C ASP A 374 -15.98 11.44 19.43
N ILE A 375 -15.21 10.33 19.41
CA ILE A 375 -15.51 9.17 18.55
C ILE A 375 -16.30 8.14 19.35
N PRO A 376 -17.46 7.68 18.84
CA PRO A 376 -18.23 6.60 19.46
C PRO A 376 -17.42 5.29 19.53
N ASN A 377 -17.66 4.51 20.57
CA ASN A 377 -17.14 3.15 20.73
C ASN A 377 -15.61 2.99 20.74
N VAL A 378 -14.86 4.06 20.98
CA VAL A 378 -13.40 3.96 21.16
C VAL A 378 -13.13 3.28 22.51
N PRO A 379 -12.26 2.24 22.55
CA PRO A 379 -11.89 1.55 23.80
C PRO A 379 -11.22 2.46 24.82
N GLU A 380 -11.55 2.22 26.10
CA GLU A 380 -10.92 2.93 27.25
C GLU A 380 -9.50 2.40 27.57
N PRO A 381 -8.61 3.25 28.08
CA PRO A 381 -8.76 4.69 28.33
C PRO A 381 -8.69 5.51 27.04
N LYS A 382 -9.60 6.47 26.87
CA LYS A 382 -9.56 7.36 25.69
C LYS A 382 -8.43 8.38 25.87
N PRO A 383 -7.41 8.40 24.99
CA PRO A 383 -6.38 9.43 25.04
C PRO A 383 -6.97 10.81 24.73
N LEU A 384 -6.22 11.90 25.09
CA LEU A 384 -6.62 13.25 24.69
C LEU A 384 -6.52 13.41 23.17
N PHE A 385 -5.40 12.97 22.59
CA PHE A 385 -5.16 13.00 21.15
C PHE A 385 -4.65 11.65 20.66
N GLU A 386 -5.02 11.32 19.45
CA GLU A 386 -4.51 10.19 18.70
C GLU A 386 -4.11 10.67 17.30
N ILE A 387 -2.92 10.29 16.84
CA ILE A 387 -2.52 10.47 15.46
C ILE A 387 -2.55 9.09 14.79
N TRP A 388 -3.40 8.95 13.79
CA TRP A 388 -3.46 7.80 12.90
C TRP A 388 -2.64 8.11 11.65
N VAL A 389 -1.68 7.25 11.31
CA VAL A 389 -0.86 7.35 10.11
C VAL A 389 -1.16 6.16 9.22
N TYR A 390 -1.50 6.44 7.97
CA TYR A 390 -1.88 5.45 6.97
C TYR A 390 -1.06 5.60 5.69
N SER A 391 -0.55 4.49 5.18
CA SER A 391 -0.06 4.34 3.81
C SER A 391 -0.20 2.89 3.33
N PRO A 392 0.01 2.58 2.04
CA PRO A 392 0.08 1.20 1.56
C PRO A 392 1.24 0.38 2.14
N ARG A 393 2.25 1.00 2.74
CA ARG A 393 3.47 0.35 3.28
C ARG A 393 3.47 0.25 4.79
N VAL A 394 2.92 1.25 5.49
CA VAL A 394 2.97 1.37 6.95
C VAL A 394 1.64 1.87 7.50
N GLU A 395 1.22 1.34 8.62
CA GLU A 395 0.17 1.90 9.47
C GLU A 395 0.75 2.13 10.87
N GLY A 396 0.32 3.21 11.51
CA GLY A 396 0.80 3.56 12.84
C GLY A 396 -0.18 4.40 13.63
N VAL A 397 -0.07 4.32 14.96
CA VAL A 397 -0.80 5.17 15.91
C VAL A 397 0.15 5.83 16.87
N HIS A 398 -0.18 7.05 17.29
CA HIS A 398 0.47 7.72 18.38
C HIS A 398 -0.58 8.28 19.33
N LEU A 399 -0.62 7.76 20.56
CA LEU A 399 -1.61 8.06 21.57
C LEU A 399 -1.00 8.97 22.65
N ARG A 400 -1.64 10.09 22.97
CA ARG A 400 -1.20 11.02 24.01
C ARG A 400 -2.29 11.29 25.02
N GLY A 401 -1.96 11.19 26.30
CA GLY A 401 -2.88 11.52 27.41
C GLY A 401 -3.10 13.01 27.61
N GLY A 402 -2.22 13.87 27.09
CA GLY A 402 -2.26 15.33 27.18
C GLY A 402 -1.36 16.01 26.17
N LYS A 403 -1.34 17.36 26.17
CA LYS A 403 -0.50 18.14 25.22
C LYS A 403 0.99 17.90 25.45
N VAL A 404 1.44 17.88 26.71
CA VAL A 404 2.83 17.56 27.10
C VAL A 404 2.85 16.12 27.62
N ALA A 405 3.34 15.21 26.79
CA ALA A 405 3.33 13.78 27.07
C ALA A 405 4.61 13.12 26.54
N ARG A 406 5.09 12.06 27.21
CA ARG A 406 6.31 11.35 26.84
C ARG A 406 6.06 9.84 26.80
N GLY A 407 6.61 9.18 25.80
CA GLY A 407 6.60 7.73 25.66
C GLY A 407 7.33 7.27 24.41
N GLY A 408 7.49 5.96 24.26
CA GLY A 408 8.26 5.37 23.19
C GLY A 408 7.41 4.91 22.01
N LEU A 409 8.08 4.67 20.90
CA LEU A 409 7.51 4.07 19.69
C LEU A 409 7.90 2.61 19.57
N ARG A 410 6.92 1.75 19.32
CA ARG A 410 7.11 0.31 19.15
C ARG A 410 6.98 -0.08 17.68
N TRP A 411 7.91 -0.86 17.18
CA TRP A 411 7.71 -1.64 15.97
C TRP A 411 6.99 -2.92 16.37
N SER A 412 5.70 -3.01 16.02
CA SER A 412 4.83 -4.13 16.40
C SER A 412 4.82 -5.20 15.29
N ASP A 413 4.67 -6.44 15.71
CA ASP A 413 4.39 -7.60 14.86
C ASP A 413 2.88 -7.94 14.78
N ARG A 414 2.04 -7.22 15.52
CA ARG A 414 0.60 -7.43 15.64
C ARG A 414 -0.17 -6.57 14.63
N ARG A 415 -0.16 -6.94 13.37
CA ARG A 415 -0.81 -6.16 12.29
C ARG A 415 -2.31 -5.95 12.50
N GLU A 416 -3.00 -6.93 13.08
CA GLU A 416 -4.45 -6.93 13.19
C GLU A 416 -4.97 -6.02 14.31
N ASP A 417 -4.18 -5.87 15.38
CA ASP A 417 -4.64 -5.21 16.62
C ASP A 417 -3.51 -4.43 17.34
N PHE A 418 -2.55 -3.89 16.58
CA PHE A 418 -1.41 -3.15 17.20
C PHE A 418 -1.88 -1.93 17.99
N ARG A 419 -2.99 -1.27 17.60
CA ARG A 419 -3.55 -0.17 18.37
C ARG A 419 -3.97 -0.62 19.77
N THR A 420 -4.57 -1.79 19.91
CA THR A 420 -4.93 -2.38 21.21
C THR A 420 -3.70 -2.66 22.05
N GLU A 421 -2.62 -3.18 21.44
CA GLU A 421 -1.31 -3.32 22.12
C GLU A 421 -0.81 -1.97 22.63
N ILE A 422 -0.78 -0.96 21.77
CA ILE A 422 -0.29 0.37 22.14
C ILE A 422 -1.16 1.01 23.23
N LEU A 423 -2.48 0.86 23.16
CA LEU A 423 -3.40 1.36 24.19
C LEU A 423 -3.15 0.72 25.55
N GLY A 424 -2.91 -0.60 25.59
CA GLY A 424 -2.52 -1.30 26.82
C GLY A 424 -1.22 -0.74 27.42
N LEU A 425 -0.24 -0.39 26.57
CA LEU A 425 0.99 0.23 27.01
C LEU A 425 0.82 1.69 27.47
N VAL A 426 -0.09 2.45 26.84
CA VAL A 426 -0.42 3.82 27.28
C VAL A 426 -0.96 3.82 28.68
N LYS A 427 -1.81 2.89 29.06
CA LYS A 427 -2.37 2.78 30.42
C LYS A 427 -1.25 2.78 31.47
N ALA A 428 -0.18 2.01 31.25
CA ALA A 428 0.99 2.00 32.15
C ALA A 428 1.80 3.31 32.09
N GLN A 429 1.89 3.95 30.93
CA GLN A 429 2.66 5.18 30.72
C GLN A 429 2.00 6.41 31.36
N MET A 430 0.69 6.40 31.60
CA MET A 430 -0.03 7.55 32.18
C MET A 430 0.49 7.98 33.54
N VAL A 431 1.11 7.07 34.28
CA VAL A 431 1.64 7.34 35.64
C VAL A 431 3.16 7.23 35.76
N LYS A 432 3.82 6.63 34.75
CA LYS A 432 5.24 6.24 34.82
C LYS A 432 6.21 7.44 34.98
N ASN A 433 5.94 8.56 34.33
CA ASN A 433 6.82 9.73 34.27
C ASN A 433 6.17 10.98 34.89
N THR A 434 5.23 10.83 35.82
CA THR A 434 4.38 11.91 36.35
C THR A 434 5.20 13.05 37.02
N VAL A 435 6.40 12.72 37.50
CA VAL A 435 7.31 13.74 38.12
C VAL A 435 8.02 14.57 37.05
N ILE A 436 8.20 14.03 35.83
CA ILE A 436 8.94 14.66 34.73
C ILE A 436 7.98 15.36 33.78
N VAL A 437 6.90 14.65 33.37
CA VAL A 437 5.86 15.14 32.48
C VAL A 437 4.48 14.76 33.04
N PRO A 438 3.45 15.58 32.83
CA PRO A 438 2.15 15.38 33.48
C PRO A 438 1.48 14.06 33.08
N VAL A 439 1.69 13.59 31.87
CA VAL A 439 1.05 12.38 31.33
C VAL A 439 1.96 11.62 30.38
N GLY A 440 1.58 10.37 30.09
CA GLY A 440 2.29 9.50 29.16
C GLY A 440 1.77 9.58 27.72
N SER A 441 2.60 9.10 26.83
CA SER A 441 2.27 8.79 25.43
C SER A 441 2.81 7.42 25.03
N LYS A 442 2.29 6.86 23.97
CA LYS A 442 2.83 5.66 23.34
C LYS A 442 2.44 5.65 21.88
N GLY A 443 3.38 5.27 21.03
CA GLY A 443 3.10 5.04 19.64
C GLY A 443 3.57 3.65 19.18
N GLY A 444 3.10 3.24 18.04
CA GLY A 444 3.55 2.02 17.38
C GLY A 444 3.15 1.98 15.93
N PHE A 445 3.88 1.17 15.17
CA PHE A 445 3.65 0.99 13.75
C PHE A 445 3.86 -0.46 13.33
N VAL A 446 3.29 -0.83 12.20
CA VAL A 446 3.40 -2.14 11.58
C VAL A 446 3.77 -2.00 10.11
N LEU A 447 4.57 -2.95 9.61
CA LEU A 447 4.87 -3.06 8.19
C LEU A 447 3.72 -3.79 7.48
N LYS A 448 3.20 -3.21 6.39
CA LYS A 448 2.17 -3.84 5.56
C LYS A 448 2.76 -4.71 4.46
N LYS A 449 3.93 -4.36 3.95
CA LYS A 449 4.67 -5.05 2.88
C LYS A 449 6.06 -5.47 3.38
N ALA A 450 6.09 -6.28 4.45
CA ALA A 450 7.35 -6.75 4.99
C ALA A 450 8.02 -7.74 4.01
N PRO A 451 9.32 -7.59 3.71
CA PRO A 451 10.11 -8.61 3.07
C PRO A 451 10.10 -9.93 3.86
N LEU A 452 10.57 -11.01 3.25
CA LEU A 452 10.68 -12.29 3.94
C LEU A 452 11.59 -12.15 5.17
N ALA A 453 11.16 -12.72 6.30
CA ALA A 453 11.90 -12.64 7.56
C ALA A 453 13.30 -13.32 7.48
N SER A 454 13.53 -14.19 6.48
CA SER A 454 14.82 -14.77 6.17
C SER A 454 15.83 -13.76 5.60
N ASP A 455 15.35 -12.73 4.89
CA ASP A 455 16.16 -11.60 4.43
C ASP A 455 16.15 -10.49 5.50
N ARG A 456 17.04 -10.67 6.48
CA ARG A 456 17.12 -9.75 7.64
C ARG A 456 17.52 -8.33 7.27
N GLU A 457 18.33 -8.16 6.23
CA GLU A 457 18.80 -6.85 5.79
C GLU A 457 17.66 -6.08 5.11
N ALA A 458 16.99 -6.68 4.14
CA ALA A 458 15.82 -6.08 3.49
C ALA A 458 14.68 -5.81 4.50
N PHE A 459 14.43 -6.73 5.43
CA PHE A 459 13.43 -6.56 6.49
C PHE A 459 13.75 -5.36 7.39
N LEU A 460 15.01 -5.20 7.81
CA LEU A 460 15.42 -4.06 8.63
C LEU A 460 15.37 -2.74 7.85
N ALA A 461 15.81 -2.75 6.59
CA ALA A 461 15.78 -1.58 5.72
C ALA A 461 14.34 -1.08 5.50
N GLU A 462 13.39 -2.00 5.24
CA GLU A 462 11.97 -1.67 5.15
C GLU A 462 11.43 -1.13 6.49
N GLY A 463 11.82 -1.74 7.62
CA GLY A 463 11.48 -1.27 8.96
C GLY A 463 11.94 0.17 9.22
N VAL A 464 13.17 0.50 8.84
CA VAL A 464 13.72 1.87 8.95
C VAL A 464 12.96 2.84 8.06
N THR A 465 12.65 2.45 6.83
CA THR A 465 11.90 3.29 5.89
C THR A 465 10.49 3.58 6.44
N CYS A 466 9.77 2.55 6.86
CA CYS A 466 8.45 2.69 7.46
C CYS A 466 8.47 3.52 8.75
N TYR A 467 9.52 3.37 9.58
CA TYR A 467 9.71 4.19 10.77
C TYR A 467 9.86 5.67 10.44
N LYS A 468 10.69 6.00 9.43
CA LYS A 468 10.86 7.39 8.95
C LYS A 468 9.55 7.95 8.40
N THR A 469 8.82 7.20 7.58
CA THR A 469 7.51 7.61 7.04
C THR A 469 6.51 7.86 8.17
N PHE A 470 6.46 6.99 9.18
CA PHE A 470 5.61 7.17 10.34
C PHE A 470 5.94 8.44 11.12
N LEU A 471 7.23 8.69 11.42
CA LEU A 471 7.67 9.90 12.11
C LEU A 471 7.38 11.18 11.31
N SER A 472 7.63 11.13 10.00
CA SER A 472 7.30 12.24 9.10
C SER A 472 5.82 12.57 9.16
N GLY A 473 4.96 11.54 9.13
CA GLY A 473 3.52 11.70 9.25
C GLY A 473 3.10 12.34 10.58
N LEU A 474 3.79 12.04 11.69
CA LEU A 474 3.52 12.71 12.97
C LEU A 474 3.92 14.18 12.92
N LEU A 475 5.09 14.50 12.37
CA LEU A 475 5.62 15.87 12.30
C LEU A 475 4.88 16.73 11.27
N ASP A 476 4.36 16.15 10.20
CA ASP A 476 3.60 16.86 9.16
C ASP A 476 2.41 17.66 9.71
N ILE A 477 1.83 17.23 10.82
CA ILE A 477 0.63 17.82 11.41
C ILE A 477 0.87 18.40 12.83
N THR A 478 2.14 18.41 13.26
CA THR A 478 2.56 18.99 14.55
C THR A 478 3.06 20.41 14.31
N ASP A 479 2.65 21.36 15.15
CA ASP A 479 3.16 22.72 15.09
C ASP A 479 4.66 22.75 15.46
N ASN A 480 5.38 23.72 14.94
CA ASN A 480 6.77 23.99 15.32
C ASN A 480 6.85 25.23 16.23
N MET A 481 8.01 25.47 16.82
CA MET A 481 8.32 26.72 17.52
C MET A 481 9.54 27.39 16.86
N VAL A 482 9.39 28.64 16.47
CA VAL A 482 10.47 29.45 15.88
C VAL A 482 10.56 30.76 16.66
N GLN A 483 11.71 31.03 17.26
CA GLN A 483 11.94 32.26 18.07
C GLN A 483 10.87 32.49 19.17
N GLY A 484 10.36 31.40 19.74
CA GLY A 484 9.36 31.46 20.83
C GLY A 484 7.90 31.59 20.33
N ALA A 485 7.67 31.69 19.03
CA ALA A 485 6.33 31.72 18.45
C ALA A 485 5.96 30.34 17.89
N VAL A 486 4.69 29.95 18.03
CA VAL A 486 4.17 28.72 17.42
C VAL A 486 3.94 28.94 15.93
N VAL A 487 4.50 28.07 15.12
CA VAL A 487 4.38 28.10 13.66
C VAL A 487 3.63 26.84 13.20
N PRO A 488 2.42 27.01 12.64
CA PRO A 488 1.65 25.89 12.09
C PRO A 488 2.34 25.23 10.90
N PRO A 489 2.12 23.93 10.69
CA PRO A 489 2.60 23.26 9.48
C PRO A 489 1.88 23.81 8.22
N THR A 490 2.63 23.95 7.14
CA THR A 490 2.11 24.45 5.85
C THR A 490 1.04 23.54 5.30
N ASP A 491 0.00 24.11 4.67
CA ASP A 491 -1.12 23.39 4.04
C ASP A 491 -1.88 22.43 4.98
N VAL A 492 -1.88 22.72 6.28
CA VAL A 492 -2.66 22.00 7.29
C VAL A 492 -3.69 22.92 7.92
N VAL A 493 -4.96 22.59 7.73
CA VAL A 493 -6.07 23.24 8.43
C VAL A 493 -6.19 22.65 9.83
N ARG A 494 -6.21 23.51 10.83
CA ARG A 494 -6.31 23.14 12.25
C ARG A 494 -7.71 23.41 12.78
N HIS A 495 -8.31 22.41 13.41
CA HIS A 495 -9.58 22.49 14.16
C HIS A 495 -9.35 22.36 15.67
N ASP A 496 -8.11 22.50 16.12
CA ASP A 496 -7.70 22.51 17.52
C ASP A 496 -6.74 23.66 17.80
N GLU A 497 -6.36 23.82 19.07
CA GLU A 497 -5.40 24.80 19.52
C GLU A 497 -3.95 24.41 19.17
N ASP A 498 -3.01 25.34 19.43
CA ASP A 498 -1.58 25.11 19.27
C ASP A 498 -1.09 23.87 20.00
N ASP A 499 -0.31 23.04 19.28
CA ASP A 499 0.24 21.78 19.78
C ASP A 499 1.66 21.53 19.22
N PRO A 500 2.68 22.25 19.74
CA PRO A 500 4.06 22.15 19.25
C PRO A 500 4.87 21.05 19.95
N TYR A 501 4.28 20.21 20.79
CA TYR A 501 5.01 19.22 21.56
C TYR A 501 4.82 17.81 21.06
N LEU A 502 5.91 17.19 20.62
CA LEU A 502 5.98 15.79 20.24
C LEU A 502 7.33 15.21 20.64
N VAL A 503 7.33 14.20 21.49
CA VAL A 503 8.53 13.46 21.91
C VAL A 503 8.32 11.99 21.69
N VAL A 504 9.30 11.35 21.06
CA VAL A 504 9.35 9.93 20.86
C VAL A 504 10.58 9.35 21.57
N ALA A 505 10.45 8.14 22.11
CA ALA A 505 11.55 7.43 22.73
C ALA A 505 11.68 6.05 22.12
N ALA A 506 12.79 5.36 22.37
CA ALA A 506 12.96 3.98 21.95
C ALA A 506 12.03 3.03 22.73
N ASP A 507 11.60 1.95 22.08
CA ASP A 507 10.85 0.84 22.66
C ASP A 507 11.27 -0.47 21.96
N LYS A 508 10.52 -1.55 22.14
CA LYS A 508 10.75 -2.84 21.46
C LYS A 508 10.79 -2.64 19.93
N GLY A 509 11.84 -3.13 19.30
CA GLY A 509 12.06 -3.04 17.86
C GLY A 509 12.69 -1.74 17.37
N THR A 510 12.68 -0.65 18.17
CA THR A 510 13.24 0.65 17.79
C THR A 510 14.36 1.11 18.73
N ALA A 511 14.94 0.22 19.52
CA ALA A 511 15.92 0.55 20.55
C ALA A 511 17.17 1.30 20.03
N THR A 512 17.54 1.07 18.76
CA THR A 512 18.69 1.70 18.08
C THR A 512 18.28 2.81 17.10
N PHE A 513 17.02 3.26 17.09
CA PHE A 513 16.49 4.17 16.08
C PHE A 513 16.44 5.63 16.54
N SER A 514 16.95 5.97 17.74
CA SER A 514 16.90 7.34 18.25
C SER A 514 17.60 8.34 17.32
N ASP A 515 18.77 7.99 16.78
CA ASP A 515 19.49 8.87 15.84
C ASP A 515 18.74 9.02 14.53
N ILE A 516 18.05 7.97 14.07
CA ILE A 516 17.17 8.02 12.89
C ILE A 516 16.01 8.99 13.15
N ALA A 517 15.37 8.89 14.31
CA ALA A 517 14.28 9.80 14.68
C ALA A 517 14.76 11.26 14.76
N ASN A 518 15.91 11.50 15.37
CA ASN A 518 16.49 12.85 15.48
C ASN A 518 16.90 13.39 14.11
N SER A 519 17.35 12.54 13.16
CA SER A 519 17.63 12.96 11.79
C SER A 519 16.36 13.40 11.04
N VAL A 520 15.22 12.73 11.27
CA VAL A 520 13.93 13.16 10.73
C VAL A 520 13.51 14.48 11.35
N SER A 521 13.58 14.61 12.67
CA SER A 521 13.29 15.86 13.40
C SER A 521 14.11 17.03 12.86
N ALA A 522 15.41 16.83 12.66
CA ALA A 522 16.32 17.84 12.10
C ALA A 522 15.93 18.25 10.67
N ALA A 523 15.50 17.31 9.82
CA ALA A 523 15.04 17.61 8.46
C ALA A 523 13.79 18.50 8.44
N TYR A 524 12.95 18.42 9.48
CA TYR A 524 11.79 19.31 9.69
C TYR A 524 12.18 20.63 10.39
N GLY A 525 13.42 20.80 10.82
CA GLY A 525 13.81 21.94 11.66
C GLY A 525 12.97 22.01 12.96
N PHE A 526 12.59 20.85 13.49
CA PHE A 526 11.69 20.79 14.64
C PHE A 526 12.41 21.28 15.91
N TRP A 527 11.77 22.15 16.68
CA TRP A 527 12.38 22.93 17.75
C TRP A 527 13.00 22.11 18.89
N LEU A 528 12.51 20.90 19.14
CA LEU A 528 13.07 20.03 20.18
C LEU A 528 14.43 19.43 19.82
N GLY A 529 14.86 19.50 18.54
CA GLY A 529 16.15 18.98 18.12
C GLY A 529 16.37 17.52 18.52
N ASP A 530 17.49 17.24 19.19
CA ASP A 530 17.87 15.91 19.68
C ASP A 530 17.08 15.45 20.94
N ALA A 531 16.34 16.36 21.57
CA ALA A 531 15.39 16.00 22.62
C ALA A 531 14.11 15.35 22.08
N PHE A 532 13.89 15.38 20.76
CA PHE A 532 12.78 14.70 20.11
C PHE A 532 12.80 13.18 20.37
N ALA A 533 13.98 12.55 20.27
CA ALA A 533 14.18 11.15 20.62
C ALA A 533 15.40 10.98 21.53
N SER A 534 15.17 10.66 22.78
CA SER A 534 16.23 10.44 23.76
C SER A 534 16.96 9.11 23.52
N GLY A 535 18.23 9.00 23.95
CA GLY A 535 19.00 7.76 23.96
C GLY A 535 19.81 7.49 22.66
N GLY A 536 19.95 8.48 21.77
CA GLY A 536 20.83 8.39 20.61
C GLY A 536 22.30 8.68 20.93
N SER A 537 23.12 8.91 19.88
CA SER A 537 24.57 9.13 19.98
C SER A 537 24.94 10.38 20.80
N VAL A 538 24.07 11.39 20.84
CA VAL A 538 24.22 12.60 21.67
C VAL A 538 23.64 12.43 23.09
N GLY A 539 22.96 11.32 23.35
CA GLY A 539 22.40 10.97 24.65
C GLY A 539 23.32 10.03 25.44
N TYR A 540 22.73 9.19 26.27
CA TYR A 540 23.44 8.17 27.04
C TYR A 540 22.82 6.79 26.79
N ASP A 541 23.66 5.75 26.84
CA ASP A 541 23.21 4.36 26.79
C ASP A 541 22.61 3.97 28.16
N HIS A 542 21.31 3.69 28.18
CA HIS A 542 20.58 3.35 29.40
C HIS A 542 21.17 2.15 30.13
N LYS A 543 21.59 1.11 29.40
CA LYS A 543 22.18 -0.09 29.99
C LYS A 543 23.55 0.19 30.59
N LYS A 544 24.40 0.95 29.91
CA LYS A 544 25.72 1.35 30.44
C LYS A 544 25.61 2.24 31.67
N MET A 545 24.67 3.16 31.67
CA MET A 545 24.41 4.05 32.79
C MET A 545 23.70 3.33 33.94
N GLY A 546 22.76 2.45 33.64
CA GLY A 546 21.99 1.68 34.61
C GLY A 546 21.14 2.49 35.57
N ILE A 547 20.75 3.71 35.19
CA ILE A 547 20.13 4.68 36.11
C ILE A 547 18.80 4.16 36.68
N THR A 548 17.98 3.47 35.88
CA THR A 548 16.72 2.93 36.36
C THR A 548 16.93 1.84 37.41
N ALA A 549 17.88 0.92 37.17
CA ALA A 549 18.22 -0.11 38.13
C ALA A 549 18.81 0.47 39.42
N ARG A 550 19.69 1.48 39.32
CA ARG A 550 20.27 2.16 40.50
C ARG A 550 19.18 2.83 41.33
N GLY A 551 18.24 3.53 40.69
CA GLY A 551 17.11 4.14 41.39
C GLY A 551 16.21 3.12 42.10
N ALA A 552 15.87 2.01 41.41
CA ALA A 552 15.12 0.90 41.97
C ALA A 552 15.88 0.27 43.16
N TRP A 553 17.20 0.18 43.06
CA TRP A 553 18.03 -0.40 44.11
C TRP A 553 18.07 0.45 45.38
N GLU A 554 18.01 1.78 45.28
CA GLU A 554 17.85 2.63 46.46
C GLU A 554 16.53 2.35 47.18
N SER A 555 15.47 2.06 46.48
CA SER A 555 14.18 1.60 47.06
C SER A 555 14.35 0.22 47.73
N VAL A 556 15.02 -0.72 47.10
CA VAL A 556 15.34 -2.03 47.70
C VAL A 556 16.07 -1.85 49.01
N LYS A 557 17.19 -1.15 49.00
CA LYS A 557 17.96 -0.88 50.23
C LYS A 557 17.11 -0.23 51.35
N ARG A 558 16.24 0.70 50.96
CA ARG A 558 15.37 1.38 51.94
C ARG A 558 14.38 0.41 52.58
N HIS A 559 13.71 -0.42 51.78
CA HIS A 559 12.71 -1.37 52.28
C HIS A 559 13.37 -2.45 53.15
N PHE A 560 14.48 -3.01 52.71
CA PHE A 560 15.23 -4.03 53.46
C PHE A 560 15.79 -3.49 54.79
N ARG A 561 16.23 -2.23 54.80
CA ARG A 561 16.63 -1.57 56.07
C ARG A 561 15.48 -1.52 57.09
N GLY A 562 14.23 -1.31 56.59
CA GLY A 562 13.04 -1.39 57.44
C GLY A 562 12.76 -2.78 58.01
N LEU A 563 13.28 -3.83 57.34
CA LEU A 563 13.22 -5.23 57.79
C LEU A 563 14.47 -5.64 58.65
N GLY A 564 15.41 -4.73 58.87
CA GLY A 564 16.65 -5.01 59.59
C GLY A 564 17.68 -5.76 58.79
N VAL A 565 17.60 -5.78 57.47
CA VAL A 565 18.52 -6.50 56.56
C VAL A 565 19.32 -5.48 55.74
N ASP A 566 20.65 -5.62 55.75
CA ASP A 566 21.54 -4.91 54.85
C ASP A 566 21.84 -5.76 53.61
N THR A 567 21.21 -5.38 52.50
CA THR A 567 21.36 -6.06 51.20
C THR A 567 22.78 -6.05 50.63
N GLN A 568 23.71 -5.28 51.21
CA GLN A 568 25.09 -5.21 50.73
C GLN A 568 26.01 -6.16 51.48
N THR A 569 25.58 -6.65 52.64
CA THR A 569 26.41 -7.50 53.52
C THR A 569 25.75 -8.82 53.93
N GLN A 570 24.43 -8.94 53.75
CA GLN A 570 23.65 -10.12 54.14
C GLN A 570 22.98 -10.75 52.92
N PRO A 571 23.10 -12.10 52.74
CA PRO A 571 22.41 -12.81 51.66
C PRO A 571 20.87 -12.69 51.79
N PHE A 572 20.22 -12.56 50.66
CA PHE A 572 18.75 -12.57 50.55
C PHE A 572 18.31 -13.21 49.25
N THR A 573 17.10 -13.77 49.25
CA THR A 573 16.54 -14.51 48.10
C THR A 573 15.81 -13.60 47.14
N VAL A 574 15.98 -13.86 45.85
CA VAL A 574 15.35 -13.03 44.78
C VAL A 574 14.66 -13.93 43.76
N ALA A 575 13.43 -13.57 43.43
CA ALA A 575 12.76 -13.99 42.20
C ALA A 575 12.71 -12.80 41.24
N GLY A 576 13.02 -13.02 39.96
CA GLY A 576 13.18 -11.93 39.02
C GLY A 576 12.43 -12.09 37.71
N ILE A 577 11.99 -11.00 37.15
CA ILE A 577 11.36 -10.94 35.85
C ILE A 577 12.31 -10.23 34.89
N GLY A 578 12.89 -10.96 33.95
CA GLY A 578 13.86 -10.47 32.98
C GLY A 578 15.04 -11.42 32.78
N ASP A 579 16.05 -10.97 32.06
CA ASP A 579 17.31 -11.66 31.84
C ASP A 579 18.51 -10.73 31.97
N MET A 580 19.72 -11.28 32.02
CA MET A 580 20.94 -10.49 32.22
C MET A 580 21.31 -9.62 31.01
N SER A 581 20.72 -9.84 29.83
CA SER A 581 20.93 -8.97 28.68
C SER A 581 20.16 -7.66 28.77
N GLY A 582 19.09 -7.61 29.58
CA GLY A 582 18.24 -6.45 29.79
C GLY A 582 18.91 -5.35 30.63
N ASP A 583 18.47 -4.09 30.41
CA ASP A 583 18.97 -2.93 31.18
C ASP A 583 18.62 -3.04 32.66
N VAL A 584 17.34 -3.03 33.00
CA VAL A 584 16.89 -2.92 34.40
C VAL A 584 17.20 -4.18 35.20
N PHE A 585 16.96 -5.37 34.63
CA PHE A 585 17.24 -6.63 35.28
C PHE A 585 18.76 -6.85 35.41
N GLY A 586 19.49 -6.77 34.30
CA GLY A 586 20.91 -7.06 34.27
C GLY A 586 21.71 -6.15 35.19
N ASN A 587 21.48 -4.84 35.13
CA ASN A 587 22.11 -3.90 36.07
C ASN A 587 21.66 -4.16 37.50
N GLY A 588 20.37 -4.36 37.76
CA GLY A 588 19.83 -4.57 39.09
C GLY A 588 20.45 -5.77 39.81
N MET A 589 20.58 -6.89 39.07
CA MET A 589 21.12 -8.14 39.61
C MET A 589 22.64 -8.10 39.87
N LEU A 590 23.31 -7.00 39.55
CA LEU A 590 24.74 -6.77 39.83
C LEU A 590 24.97 -5.68 40.90
N LEU A 591 23.91 -5.05 41.44
CA LEU A 591 24.06 -3.98 42.47
C LEU A 591 24.29 -4.51 43.88
N SER A 592 24.24 -5.82 44.10
CA SER A 592 24.66 -6.47 45.32
C SER A 592 25.31 -7.82 45.02
N THR A 593 26.42 -8.11 45.66
CA THR A 593 27.08 -9.43 45.66
C THR A 593 26.38 -10.45 46.54
N GLN A 594 25.36 -10.05 47.30
CA GLN A 594 24.63 -10.88 48.25
C GLN A 594 23.36 -11.51 47.72
N ILE A 595 23.02 -11.23 46.45
CA ILE A 595 21.82 -11.76 45.80
C ILE A 595 21.88 -13.29 45.61
N LYS A 596 20.95 -13.99 46.24
CA LYS A 596 20.61 -15.37 45.90
C LYS A 596 19.50 -15.38 44.86
N LEU A 597 19.83 -15.41 43.58
CA LEU A 597 18.84 -15.48 42.52
C LEU A 597 18.30 -16.90 42.41
N VAL A 598 17.19 -17.14 43.09
CA VAL A 598 16.55 -18.47 43.18
C VAL A 598 15.74 -18.77 41.94
N LEU A 599 14.98 -17.75 41.46
CA LEU A 599 14.03 -17.90 40.38
C LEU A 599 14.15 -16.70 39.43
N ALA A 600 14.10 -16.97 38.13
CA ALA A 600 13.95 -15.91 37.13
C ALA A 600 13.21 -16.43 35.90
N PHE A 601 12.60 -15.52 35.14
CA PHE A 601 12.06 -15.84 33.83
C PHE A 601 12.12 -14.66 32.87
N ASP A 602 12.23 -14.97 31.62
CA ASP A 602 12.08 -14.04 30.50
C ASP A 602 10.98 -14.50 29.51
N HIS A 603 10.98 -13.99 28.30
CA HIS A 603 10.06 -14.38 27.25
C HIS A 603 10.34 -15.75 26.63
N ARG A 604 11.47 -16.37 26.92
CA ARG A 604 11.93 -17.63 26.33
C ARG A 604 12.13 -18.75 27.35
N HIS A 605 12.64 -18.43 28.56
CA HIS A 605 13.11 -19.40 29.53
C HIS A 605 12.59 -19.14 30.94
N VAL A 606 12.57 -20.19 31.73
CA VAL A 606 12.44 -20.17 33.17
C VAL A 606 13.74 -20.68 33.76
N PHE A 607 14.36 -19.90 34.65
CA PHE A 607 15.56 -20.24 35.43
C PHE A 607 15.18 -20.59 36.86
N ILE A 608 15.67 -21.70 37.37
CA ILE A 608 15.46 -22.19 38.74
C ILE A 608 16.81 -22.60 39.31
N ASP A 609 17.20 -21.98 40.42
CA ASP A 609 18.37 -22.39 41.21
C ASP A 609 17.97 -22.39 42.70
N PRO A 610 17.56 -23.52 43.25
CA PRO A 610 16.98 -23.57 44.58
C PRO A 610 17.89 -23.09 45.71
N SER A 611 19.20 -23.22 45.57
CA SER A 611 20.18 -22.86 46.58
C SER A 611 21.48 -22.34 45.98
N PRO A 612 21.41 -21.16 45.29
CA PRO A 612 22.56 -20.64 44.58
C PRO A 612 23.74 -20.33 45.53
N ASP A 613 24.95 -20.70 45.11
CA ASP A 613 26.16 -20.14 45.73
C ASP A 613 26.25 -18.67 45.37
N VAL A 614 26.36 -17.85 46.39
CA VAL A 614 26.26 -16.38 46.24
C VAL A 614 27.36 -15.81 45.33
N ALA A 615 28.61 -16.27 45.52
CA ALA A 615 29.76 -15.76 44.79
C ALA A 615 29.80 -16.31 43.35
N ALA A 616 29.57 -17.59 43.15
CA ALA A 616 29.54 -18.23 41.84
C ALA A 616 28.37 -17.67 40.97
N SER A 617 27.18 -17.53 41.56
CA SER A 617 26.02 -16.98 40.90
C SER A 617 26.22 -15.50 40.53
N PHE A 618 26.90 -14.68 41.36
CA PHE A 618 27.25 -13.31 41.03
C PHE A 618 28.19 -13.24 39.83
N ALA A 619 29.29 -14.03 39.85
CA ALA A 619 30.27 -14.05 38.76
C ALA A 619 29.63 -14.49 37.42
N GLU A 620 28.73 -15.46 37.46
CA GLU A 620 28.03 -15.94 36.29
C GLU A 620 27.03 -14.90 35.74
N ARG A 621 26.30 -14.21 36.61
CA ARG A 621 25.42 -13.06 36.19
C ARG A 621 26.26 -11.97 35.57
N GLU A 622 27.44 -11.62 36.12
CA GLU A 622 28.34 -10.63 35.53
C GLU A 622 28.86 -11.08 34.17
N ARG A 623 29.17 -12.35 33.98
CA ARG A 623 29.55 -12.91 32.67
C ARG A 623 28.44 -12.79 31.66
N LEU A 624 27.21 -13.16 32.00
CA LEU A 624 26.05 -13.08 31.13
C LEU A 624 25.70 -11.60 30.78
N PHE A 625 25.86 -10.69 31.73
CA PHE A 625 25.64 -9.26 31.49
C PHE A 625 26.57 -8.67 30.43
N LYS A 626 27.82 -9.14 30.40
CA LYS A 626 28.85 -8.73 29.44
C LYS A 626 28.69 -9.44 28.08
N LEU A 627 28.03 -10.61 28.05
CA LEU A 627 27.81 -11.38 26.83
C LEU A 627 26.68 -10.72 25.98
N PRO A 628 26.96 -10.34 24.71
CA PRO A 628 25.97 -9.74 23.86
C PRO A 628 24.77 -10.68 23.60
N ARG A 629 23.56 -10.19 23.84
CA ARG A 629 22.30 -10.94 23.61
C ARG A 629 22.20 -12.25 24.40
N SER A 630 22.78 -12.31 25.58
CA SER A 630 22.69 -13.47 26.46
C SER A 630 21.25 -13.82 26.82
N SER A 631 21.02 -15.07 27.17
CA SER A 631 19.75 -15.60 27.67
C SER A 631 20.02 -16.51 28.88
N TRP A 632 18.97 -16.96 29.55
CA TRP A 632 19.14 -17.93 30.62
C TRP A 632 19.72 -19.28 30.14
N ASP A 633 19.55 -19.63 28.84
CA ASP A 633 20.15 -20.86 28.29
C ASP A 633 21.69 -20.81 28.19
N ASP A 634 22.25 -19.58 28.19
CA ASP A 634 23.70 -19.36 28.20
C ASP A 634 24.32 -19.43 29.62
N TYR A 635 23.49 -19.62 30.66
CA TYR A 635 23.97 -19.84 32.04
C TYR A 635 24.69 -21.15 32.16
N ASP A 636 25.85 -21.17 32.82
CA ASP A 636 26.60 -22.40 33.08
C ASP A 636 25.79 -23.32 33.98
N LYS A 637 25.27 -24.40 33.41
CA LYS A 637 24.40 -25.36 34.09
C LYS A 637 25.12 -26.09 35.23
N GLY A 638 26.47 -26.16 35.19
CA GLY A 638 27.30 -26.73 36.25
C GLY A 638 27.35 -25.89 37.53
N LEU A 639 26.93 -24.60 37.46
CA LEU A 639 26.87 -23.72 38.61
C LEU A 639 25.47 -23.69 39.28
N ILE A 640 24.48 -24.30 38.64
CA ILE A 640 23.12 -24.40 39.19
C ILE A 640 23.09 -25.47 40.27
N SER A 641 22.53 -25.14 41.43
CA SER A 641 22.41 -26.07 42.53
C SER A 641 21.52 -27.28 42.21
N GLU A 642 21.70 -28.37 43.02
CA GLU A 642 20.95 -29.62 42.83
C GLU A 642 19.42 -29.37 42.75
N GLY A 643 18.80 -29.93 41.74
CA GLY A 643 17.37 -29.83 41.51
C GLY A 643 16.93 -28.59 40.74
N GLY A 644 17.86 -27.71 40.38
CA GLY A 644 17.58 -26.52 39.53
C GLY A 644 17.77 -26.83 38.04
N GLY A 645 17.60 -25.81 37.21
CA GLY A 645 17.77 -25.91 35.76
C GLY A 645 17.23 -24.70 34.99
N VAL A 646 17.47 -24.75 33.68
CA VAL A 646 16.90 -23.77 32.74
C VAL A 646 15.91 -24.50 31.81
N PHE A 647 14.72 -24.01 31.71
CA PHE A 647 13.63 -24.67 31.01
C PHE A 647 13.00 -23.70 29.94
N PRO A 648 12.77 -24.21 28.72
CA PRO A 648 12.13 -23.37 27.68
C PRO A 648 10.63 -23.19 27.98
N ARG A 649 10.13 -21.98 27.78
CA ARG A 649 8.70 -21.67 27.91
C ARG A 649 7.81 -22.31 26.83
N SER A 650 8.42 -22.89 25.80
CA SER A 650 7.73 -23.70 24.79
C SER A 650 7.49 -25.16 25.21
N ALA A 651 8.00 -25.59 26.36
CA ALA A 651 7.77 -26.92 26.87
C ALA A 651 6.28 -27.14 27.22
N LYS A 652 5.77 -28.35 27.01
CA LYS A 652 4.39 -28.69 27.43
C LYS A 652 4.24 -28.74 28.95
N SER A 653 5.28 -29.22 29.63
CA SER A 653 5.34 -29.35 31.07
C SER A 653 6.79 -29.28 31.52
N ILE A 654 7.03 -28.66 32.66
CA ILE A 654 8.35 -28.51 33.30
C ILE A 654 8.29 -29.36 34.58
N PRO A 655 9.17 -30.41 34.69
CA PRO A 655 9.28 -31.22 35.90
C PRO A 655 9.94 -30.41 37.02
N LEU A 656 9.45 -30.54 38.23
CA LEU A 656 9.93 -29.83 39.42
C LEU A 656 10.53 -30.84 40.41
N SER A 657 11.82 -30.66 40.70
CA SER A 657 12.51 -31.41 41.74
C SER A 657 11.97 -31.10 43.14
N PRO A 658 12.22 -31.90 44.16
CA PRO A 658 11.86 -31.57 45.54
C PRO A 658 12.42 -30.22 45.98
N GLN A 659 13.68 -29.92 45.59
CA GLN A 659 14.33 -28.65 45.91
C GLN A 659 13.67 -27.44 45.21
N ALA A 660 13.36 -27.59 43.92
CA ALA A 660 12.64 -26.54 43.15
C ALA A 660 11.24 -26.28 43.73
N ARG A 661 10.51 -27.34 44.11
CA ARG A 661 9.20 -27.23 44.77
C ARG A 661 9.26 -26.46 46.06
N ALA A 662 10.25 -26.74 46.91
CA ALA A 662 10.46 -26.03 48.15
C ALA A 662 10.77 -24.53 47.91
N ALA A 663 11.65 -24.23 46.93
CA ALA A 663 12.00 -22.86 46.58
C ALA A 663 10.80 -22.05 46.01
N ILE A 664 9.94 -22.70 45.25
CA ILE A 664 8.75 -22.08 44.66
C ILE A 664 7.60 -22.02 45.67
N GLY A 665 7.56 -22.91 46.66
CA GLY A 665 6.45 -23.05 47.61
C GLY A 665 5.25 -23.81 47.02
N THR A 666 5.52 -24.91 46.29
CA THR A 666 4.48 -25.70 45.61
C THR A 666 4.63 -27.21 45.87
N GLU A 667 3.52 -27.92 45.91
CA GLU A 667 3.55 -29.40 45.99
C GLU A 667 3.50 -30.10 44.62
N ALA A 668 3.28 -29.33 43.54
CA ALA A 668 3.17 -29.87 42.19
C ALA A 668 4.54 -30.42 41.71
N THR A 669 4.53 -31.66 41.17
CA THR A 669 5.74 -32.32 40.66
C THR A 669 6.10 -31.91 39.23
N ALA A 670 5.17 -31.29 38.53
CA ALA A 670 5.34 -30.69 37.21
C ALA A 670 4.27 -29.61 36.97
N MET A 671 4.58 -28.61 36.19
CA MET A 671 3.67 -27.51 35.82
C MET A 671 3.79 -27.14 34.36
N ALA A 672 2.71 -26.67 33.74
CA ALA A 672 2.80 -25.95 32.47
C ALA A 672 3.57 -24.62 32.67
N PRO A 673 4.29 -24.11 31.65
CA PRO A 673 5.12 -22.90 31.82
C PRO A 673 4.35 -21.70 32.40
N ASN A 674 3.12 -21.41 31.98
CA ASN A 674 2.34 -20.29 32.49
C ASN A 674 1.89 -20.49 33.96
N GLU A 675 1.58 -21.72 34.36
CA GLU A 675 1.29 -22.05 35.75
C GLU A 675 2.54 -21.88 36.63
N LEU A 676 3.71 -22.29 36.11
CA LEU A 676 4.99 -22.11 36.79
C LEU A 676 5.33 -20.62 36.97
N LEU A 677 5.12 -19.78 35.95
CA LEU A 677 5.30 -18.33 36.08
C LEU A 677 4.41 -17.74 37.18
N ASN A 678 3.15 -18.18 37.24
CA ASN A 678 2.22 -17.74 38.26
C ASN A 678 2.68 -18.18 39.67
N ALA A 679 3.24 -19.38 39.80
CA ALA A 679 3.81 -19.90 41.03
C ALA A 679 5.06 -19.09 41.45
N ILE A 680 5.97 -18.81 40.50
CA ILE A 680 7.18 -17.99 40.73
C ILE A 680 6.84 -16.59 41.24
N LEU A 681 5.80 -15.96 40.70
CA LEU A 681 5.33 -14.63 41.16
C LEU A 681 4.80 -14.65 42.60
N LYS A 682 4.49 -15.82 43.16
CA LYS A 682 3.99 -16.02 44.52
C LYS A 682 5.00 -16.72 45.42
N ALA A 683 6.21 -16.98 44.91
CA ALA A 683 7.24 -17.72 45.64
C ALA A 683 7.63 -16.99 46.94
N PRO A 684 7.98 -17.71 48.01
CA PRO A 684 8.35 -17.16 49.30
C PRO A 684 9.79 -16.65 49.30
N VAL A 685 10.08 -15.60 48.52
CA VAL A 685 11.39 -14.95 48.40
C VAL A 685 11.37 -13.59 49.09
N ASP A 686 12.55 -13.10 49.47
CA ASP A 686 12.67 -11.81 50.12
C ASP A 686 12.42 -10.63 49.19
N LEU A 687 12.74 -10.79 47.89
CA LEU A 687 12.55 -9.75 46.87
C LEU A 687 11.98 -10.33 45.57
N LEU A 688 10.86 -9.81 45.11
CA LEU A 688 10.42 -9.95 43.74
C LEU A 688 10.86 -8.72 42.92
N TYR A 689 11.83 -8.93 42.02
CA TYR A 689 12.40 -7.87 41.20
C TYR A 689 11.81 -7.85 39.79
N ASN A 690 10.95 -6.88 39.50
CA ASN A 690 10.38 -6.71 38.16
C ASN A 690 11.32 -5.87 37.28
N GLY A 691 12.20 -6.54 36.55
CA GLY A 691 13.13 -5.94 35.59
C GLY A 691 12.78 -6.22 34.12
N GLY A 692 11.67 -6.91 33.88
CA GLY A 692 11.22 -7.33 32.54
C GLY A 692 10.16 -6.40 31.96
N ILE A 693 10.15 -6.30 30.62
CA ILE A 693 9.15 -5.55 29.84
C ILE A 693 7.94 -6.46 29.56
N GLY A 694 6.73 -5.89 29.59
CA GLY A 694 5.49 -6.60 29.27
C GLY A 694 4.86 -7.34 30.43
N THR A 695 5.37 -7.11 31.67
CA THR A 695 4.75 -7.60 32.90
C THR A 695 3.92 -6.50 33.53
N TYR A 696 2.68 -6.80 33.91
CA TYR A 696 1.72 -5.87 34.49
C TYR A 696 1.36 -6.26 35.93
N VAL A 697 1.28 -5.27 36.80
CA VAL A 697 0.63 -5.40 38.09
C VAL A 697 -0.78 -4.83 37.95
N LYS A 698 -1.80 -5.66 38.14
CA LYS A 698 -3.21 -5.28 38.01
C LYS A 698 -3.97 -5.51 39.29
N ALA A 699 -5.06 -4.77 39.47
CA ALA A 699 -6.00 -5.04 40.54
C ALA A 699 -6.81 -6.31 40.29
N SER A 700 -7.34 -6.92 41.33
CA SER A 700 -8.13 -8.16 41.23
C SER A 700 -9.38 -8.02 40.37
N TYR A 701 -9.96 -6.83 40.29
CA TYR A 701 -11.14 -6.51 39.47
C TYR A 701 -10.82 -6.16 38.01
N GLU A 702 -9.56 -5.98 37.64
CA GLU A 702 -9.14 -5.73 36.26
C GLU A 702 -8.97 -7.05 35.49
N SER A 703 -9.44 -7.10 34.25
CA SER A 703 -9.32 -8.28 33.42
C SER A 703 -7.97 -8.38 32.70
N HIS A 704 -7.56 -9.60 32.34
CA HIS A 704 -6.36 -9.82 31.51
C HIS A 704 -6.52 -9.21 30.11
N ALA A 705 -7.73 -9.24 29.56
CA ALA A 705 -8.03 -8.66 28.25
C ALA A 705 -7.72 -7.16 28.14
N GLN A 706 -7.79 -6.41 29.25
CA GLN A 706 -7.49 -4.97 29.28
C GLN A 706 -6.02 -4.65 28.98
N VAL A 707 -5.12 -5.62 29.11
CA VAL A 707 -3.69 -5.49 28.77
C VAL A 707 -3.28 -6.38 27.60
N GLY A 708 -4.27 -6.99 26.90
CA GLY A 708 -4.05 -7.90 25.79
C GLY A 708 -3.45 -9.26 26.20
N ASP A 709 -3.55 -9.63 27.48
CA ASP A 709 -3.19 -10.95 27.96
C ASP A 709 -4.35 -11.91 27.74
N LYS A 710 -4.08 -13.12 27.20
CA LYS A 710 -5.11 -14.12 26.80
C LYS A 710 -5.23 -15.23 27.82
#